data_2108254523ffa404f33fbed36264403e
#
_entry.id   2108254523ffa404f33fbed36264403e
#
_cell.length_a   1.000
_cell.length_b   1.000
_cell.length_c   1.000
_cell.angle_alpha   90.00
_cell.angle_beta   90.00
_cell.angle_gamma   90.00
#
_symmetry.space_group_name_H-M   'P 1'
#
loop_
_entity.id
_entity.type
_entity.pdbx_description
1 polymer ?
#
loop_
_entity_poly.entity_id
_entity_poly.type
_entity_poly.pdbx_seq_one_letter_code
_entity_poly.pdbx_strand_id
1 'polypeptide(L)'
;MSQPEVQISRLRQEIQNYDYHYYVMDEPLISDNAYDQLMQELIHLEKSYPELITPDSPTQRVGGKPLPKFNSIQHRQPLLSLENAFNESDLQEFHRRVARIAASADYITELKIDGVSVALVYENGILINAATRGDGLTGEDITANIRTIKKIPLRLRQPIPRLEVRGEVYMPKAEFVRLNQEKEEKGERIFANPRNAAAGSLRQLNAAITASRALSAFIYDILYIEDTTINTQQEALDFLREQGFPVNREARFCAEIDEILAYCHEYNELRHQLPYEIDGVVIKLNQFADRDKLGFTAKSPRWAIAYKFPAEEKETRLLDVAVNVGRTGIIAPTAILEPVSLAGTTVSRASLHNFDLVRDKDIRIGDIVLMHKAGDIIPEVIKSIPEKRTGNEQIIAPPVNCPSCNSTVIRPDGEVAYRCENINCPARLKESLVFFASRTAMDIDGLGPAIIDQLVEKGLVTKIEDLYRLTVEQVQTLERSGEKSAANLIKAINDSKKRPLSRLITALGIRHVGAKTARILTAQLTSIEDFLSVQEDYLTTIPEVGAKMAESIVSFFAQPRNHETIDGLIAAGVNTAEERTVEGEKPLTGKTLVLTGTLSTLTRQEAGEKIETLGGKVSSSVSKKTDYVVVGEEPGSKYDKAVELGITILNEKEFLKLIEGDELSNAGT
;
A
#
# COMPACT_ATOMS: atom_id res chain seq x y z
N MET A 1 2.80 2.98 -45.53
CA MET A 1 1.67 2.30 -44.86
C MET A 1 0.76 1.70 -45.91
N SER A 2 0.31 0.45 -45.73
CA SER A 2 -0.71 -0.16 -46.60
C SER A 2 -2.08 0.52 -46.40
N GLN A 3 -2.99 0.39 -47.35
CA GLN A 3 -4.33 0.98 -47.22
C GLN A 3 -5.09 0.52 -45.95
N PRO A 4 -5.06 -0.80 -45.57
CA PRO A 4 -5.64 -1.26 -44.28
C PRO A 4 -4.97 -0.67 -43.05
N GLU A 5 -3.66 -0.50 -43.03
CA GLU A 5 -2.90 0.08 -41.93
C GLU A 5 -3.31 1.53 -41.64
N VAL A 6 -3.50 2.33 -42.70
CA VAL A 6 -3.97 3.73 -42.57
C VAL A 6 -5.42 3.76 -42.05
N GLN A 7 -6.28 2.86 -42.53
CA GLN A 7 -7.68 2.81 -42.12
C GLN A 7 -7.83 2.38 -40.65
N ILE A 8 -7.09 1.35 -40.22
CA ILE A 8 -7.06 0.90 -38.81
C ILE A 8 -6.56 2.01 -37.90
N SER A 9 -5.47 2.69 -38.29
CA SER A 9 -4.92 3.80 -37.49
C SER A 9 -5.93 4.95 -37.32
N ARG A 10 -6.62 5.33 -38.39
CA ARG A 10 -7.66 6.34 -38.36
C ARG A 10 -8.83 5.95 -37.42
N LEU A 11 -9.37 4.74 -37.58
CA LEU A 11 -10.46 4.24 -36.75
C LEU A 11 -10.09 4.23 -35.26
N ARG A 12 -8.88 3.79 -34.92
CA ARG A 12 -8.40 3.82 -33.53
C ARG A 12 -8.37 5.24 -32.96
N GLN A 13 -7.86 6.21 -33.71
CA GLN A 13 -7.83 7.61 -33.29
C GLN A 13 -9.23 8.18 -33.12
N GLU A 14 -10.14 7.94 -34.06
CA GLU A 14 -11.53 8.39 -33.98
C GLU A 14 -12.23 7.80 -32.75
N ILE A 15 -12.14 6.49 -32.54
CA ILE A 15 -12.75 5.79 -31.40
C ILE A 15 -12.15 6.30 -30.07
N GLN A 16 -10.83 6.47 -29.98
CA GLN A 16 -10.20 7.03 -28.78
C GLN A 16 -10.65 8.45 -28.46
N ASN A 17 -10.84 9.29 -29.50
CA ASN A 17 -11.38 10.64 -29.32
C ASN A 17 -12.84 10.61 -28.84
N TYR A 18 -13.68 9.71 -29.39
CA TYR A 18 -15.06 9.55 -28.95
C TYR A 18 -15.16 8.96 -27.54
N ASP A 19 -14.29 7.99 -27.20
CA ASP A 19 -14.17 7.48 -25.82
C ASP A 19 -13.85 8.60 -24.82
N TYR A 20 -12.91 9.49 -25.17
CA TYR A 20 -12.56 10.62 -24.32
C TYR A 20 -13.73 11.58 -24.11
N HIS A 21 -14.39 11.99 -25.18
CA HIS A 21 -15.53 12.90 -25.09
C HIS A 21 -16.71 12.27 -24.34
N TYR A 22 -16.99 10.98 -24.57
CA TYR A 22 -18.09 10.27 -23.91
C TYR A 22 -17.80 9.99 -22.42
N TYR A 23 -16.62 9.40 -22.10
CA TYR A 23 -16.34 8.89 -20.75
C TYR A 23 -15.65 9.88 -19.84
N VAL A 24 -14.86 10.84 -20.37
CA VAL A 24 -14.07 11.79 -19.58
C VAL A 24 -14.70 13.16 -19.56
N MET A 25 -15.15 13.67 -20.75
CA MET A 25 -15.75 15.00 -20.86
C MET A 25 -17.24 15.02 -20.54
N ASP A 26 -17.92 13.87 -20.62
CA ASP A 26 -19.37 13.73 -20.52
C ASP A 26 -20.11 14.54 -21.61
N GLU A 27 -19.51 14.63 -22.79
CA GLU A 27 -19.98 15.39 -23.95
C GLU A 27 -19.95 14.48 -25.22
N PRO A 28 -20.90 13.56 -25.40
CA PRO A 28 -20.88 12.62 -26.53
C PRO A 28 -20.97 13.37 -27.87
N LEU A 29 -20.00 13.12 -28.77
CA LEU A 29 -19.95 13.74 -30.09
C LEU A 29 -20.74 12.98 -31.16
N ILE A 30 -21.00 11.68 -30.93
CA ILE A 30 -21.74 10.79 -31.86
C ILE A 30 -22.77 9.95 -31.08
N SER A 31 -23.73 9.36 -31.78
CA SER A 31 -24.68 8.42 -31.18
C SER A 31 -24.01 7.07 -30.87
N ASP A 32 -24.57 6.33 -29.92
CA ASP A 32 -24.10 4.97 -29.56
C ASP A 32 -24.07 4.03 -30.77
N ASN A 33 -25.07 4.12 -31.66
CA ASN A 33 -25.13 3.32 -32.87
C ASN A 33 -23.98 3.65 -33.86
N ALA A 34 -23.62 4.94 -34.00
CA ALA A 34 -22.49 5.34 -34.84
C ALA A 34 -21.16 4.88 -34.24
N TYR A 35 -21.02 4.94 -32.93
CA TYR A 35 -19.85 4.40 -32.22
C TYR A 35 -19.72 2.90 -32.41
N ASP A 36 -20.81 2.13 -32.25
CA ASP A 36 -20.82 0.69 -32.44
C ASP A 36 -20.43 0.28 -33.87
N GLN A 37 -20.86 1.04 -34.88
CA GLN A 37 -20.47 0.81 -36.27
C GLN A 37 -18.94 0.95 -36.46
N LEU A 38 -18.33 2.01 -35.90
CA LEU A 38 -16.88 2.19 -35.98
C LEU A 38 -16.12 1.07 -35.26
N MET A 39 -16.62 0.63 -34.11
CA MET A 39 -16.04 -0.52 -33.39
C MET A 39 -16.14 -1.80 -34.18
N GLN A 40 -17.28 -2.08 -34.82
CA GLN A 40 -17.45 -3.29 -35.67
C GLN A 40 -16.54 -3.24 -36.90
N GLU A 41 -16.37 -2.09 -37.53
CA GLU A 41 -15.46 -1.90 -38.65
C GLU A 41 -14.00 -2.18 -38.22
N LEU A 42 -13.58 -1.63 -37.08
CA LEU A 42 -12.24 -1.88 -36.53
C LEU A 42 -12.02 -3.36 -36.20
N ILE A 43 -12.99 -4.02 -35.54
CA ILE A 43 -12.93 -5.46 -35.23
C ILE A 43 -12.81 -6.29 -36.51
N HIS A 44 -13.57 -5.96 -37.56
CA HIS A 44 -13.51 -6.65 -38.82
C HIS A 44 -12.14 -6.52 -39.50
N LEU A 45 -11.60 -5.31 -39.54
CA LEU A 45 -10.28 -5.06 -40.13
C LEU A 45 -9.17 -5.77 -39.35
N GLU A 46 -9.16 -5.67 -38.01
CA GLU A 46 -8.16 -6.32 -37.17
C GLU A 46 -8.26 -7.87 -37.25
N LYS A 47 -9.45 -8.41 -37.44
CA LYS A 47 -9.63 -9.85 -37.70
C LYS A 47 -9.08 -10.26 -39.07
N SER A 48 -9.18 -9.38 -40.07
CA SER A 48 -8.65 -9.62 -41.42
C SER A 48 -7.14 -9.44 -41.52
N TYR A 49 -6.57 -8.61 -40.64
CA TYR A 49 -5.14 -8.26 -40.58
C TYR A 49 -4.60 -8.37 -39.13
N PRO A 50 -4.51 -9.60 -38.58
CA PRO A 50 -4.14 -9.80 -37.15
C PRO A 50 -2.75 -9.26 -36.81
N GLU A 51 -1.83 -9.16 -37.75
CA GLU A 51 -0.49 -8.60 -37.60
C GLU A 51 -0.49 -7.09 -37.35
N LEU A 52 -1.59 -6.40 -37.65
CA LEU A 52 -1.77 -4.97 -37.39
C LEU A 52 -2.42 -4.68 -36.00
N ILE A 53 -2.78 -5.70 -35.24
CA ILE A 53 -3.31 -5.52 -33.88
C ILE A 53 -2.22 -4.98 -32.97
N THR A 54 -2.51 -3.88 -32.28
CA THR A 54 -1.60 -3.29 -31.30
C THR A 54 -2.21 -3.35 -29.89
N PRO A 55 -1.37 -3.38 -28.83
CA PRO A 55 -1.85 -3.48 -27.44
C PRO A 55 -2.76 -2.34 -27.00
N ASP A 56 -2.68 -1.18 -27.64
CA ASP A 56 -3.45 0.03 -27.37
C ASP A 56 -4.74 0.13 -28.20
N SER A 57 -5.05 -0.87 -29.03
CA SER A 57 -6.32 -0.86 -29.77
C SER A 57 -7.53 -0.91 -28.82
N PRO A 58 -8.59 -0.11 -29.07
CA PRO A 58 -9.85 -0.20 -28.33
C PRO A 58 -10.43 -1.62 -28.27
N THR A 59 -10.20 -2.45 -29.29
CA THR A 59 -10.63 -3.85 -29.34
C THR A 59 -9.92 -4.75 -28.33
N GLN A 60 -8.76 -4.33 -27.82
CA GLN A 60 -7.94 -5.09 -26.87
C GLN A 60 -8.23 -4.73 -25.39
N ARG A 61 -9.24 -3.89 -25.12
CA ARG A 61 -9.62 -3.52 -23.73
C ARG A 61 -10.07 -4.73 -22.92
N VAL A 62 -10.80 -5.65 -23.54
CA VAL A 62 -11.28 -6.89 -22.90
C VAL A 62 -10.73 -8.07 -23.66
N GLY A 63 -9.62 -8.61 -23.22
CA GLY A 63 -8.96 -9.74 -23.91
C GLY A 63 -8.16 -10.62 -22.95
N GLY A 64 -7.86 -11.83 -23.42
CA GLY A 64 -7.01 -12.78 -22.73
C GLY A 64 -7.75 -13.88 -21.96
N LYS A 65 -7.01 -14.96 -21.66
CA LYS A 65 -7.47 -16.04 -20.79
C LYS A 65 -7.37 -15.59 -19.32
N PRO A 66 -8.22 -16.12 -18.41
CA PRO A 66 -8.07 -15.86 -16.98
C PRO A 66 -6.65 -16.17 -16.49
N LEU A 67 -6.10 -15.26 -15.66
CA LEU A 67 -4.77 -15.43 -15.08
C LEU A 67 -4.81 -16.51 -13.99
N PRO A 68 -3.75 -17.31 -13.81
CA PRO A 68 -3.67 -18.26 -12.69
C PRO A 68 -3.45 -17.55 -11.35
N LYS A 69 -2.75 -16.42 -11.34
CA LYS A 69 -2.47 -15.53 -10.21
C LYS A 69 -1.99 -14.17 -10.71
N PHE A 70 -1.99 -13.16 -9.85
CA PHE A 70 -1.35 -11.87 -10.13
C PHE A 70 0.16 -11.96 -9.94
N ASN A 71 0.91 -11.35 -10.86
CA ASN A 71 2.33 -11.11 -10.67
C ASN A 71 2.54 -9.91 -9.74
N SER A 72 3.74 -9.78 -9.16
CA SER A 72 4.11 -8.60 -8.40
C SER A 72 4.88 -7.64 -9.28
N ILE A 73 4.58 -6.34 -9.14
CA ILE A 73 5.31 -5.23 -9.78
C ILE A 73 5.94 -4.38 -8.67
N GLN A 74 7.23 -4.11 -8.78
CA GLN A 74 7.92 -3.17 -7.90
C GLN A 74 7.68 -1.74 -8.38
N HIS A 75 7.28 -0.86 -7.47
CA HIS A 75 7.11 0.56 -7.75
C HIS A 75 8.48 1.25 -7.82
N ARG A 76 8.66 2.12 -8.82
CA ARG A 76 9.86 2.95 -8.95
C ARG A 76 10.00 3.94 -7.79
N GLN A 77 8.88 4.53 -7.38
CA GLN A 77 8.80 5.39 -6.21
C GLN A 77 7.82 4.80 -5.19
N PRO A 78 8.11 4.89 -3.88
CA PRO A 78 7.20 4.41 -2.85
C PRO A 78 5.84 5.12 -2.91
N LEU A 79 4.76 4.35 -2.96
CA LEU A 79 3.39 4.87 -2.91
C LEU A 79 2.97 5.11 -1.46
N LEU A 80 3.40 6.23 -0.89
CA LEU A 80 3.19 6.58 0.50
C LEU A 80 1.71 6.86 0.81
N SER A 81 1.35 6.69 2.08
CA SER A 81 0.08 7.16 2.64
C SER A 81 0.16 8.66 2.95
N LEU A 82 -0.98 9.28 3.29
CA LEU A 82 -1.02 10.65 3.75
C LEU A 82 -1.15 10.71 5.29
N GLU A 83 -0.65 11.76 5.89
CA GLU A 83 -0.96 12.13 7.27
C GLU A 83 -2.44 12.57 7.33
N ASN A 84 -3.14 12.27 8.42
CA ASN A 84 -4.53 12.64 8.58
C ASN A 84 -4.69 13.86 9.49
N ALA A 85 -5.59 14.76 9.13
CA ALA A 85 -6.15 15.80 9.97
C ALA A 85 -7.63 15.49 10.22
N PHE A 86 -8.10 15.68 11.45
CA PHE A 86 -9.47 15.37 11.85
C PHE A 86 -10.26 16.62 12.25
N ASN A 87 -9.60 17.76 12.35
CA ASN A 87 -10.18 19.04 12.75
C ASN A 87 -9.40 20.20 12.13
N GLU A 88 -9.96 21.40 12.25
CA GLU A 88 -9.35 22.62 11.71
C GLU A 88 -8.00 22.95 12.37
N SER A 89 -7.83 22.67 13.67
CA SER A 89 -6.58 22.90 14.38
C SER A 89 -5.42 22.10 13.78
N ASP A 90 -5.68 20.84 13.37
CA ASP A 90 -4.69 19.99 12.70
C ASP A 90 -4.26 20.59 11.35
N LEU A 91 -5.21 21.15 10.58
CA LEU A 91 -4.94 21.83 9.30
C LEU A 91 -4.14 23.12 9.51
N GLN A 92 -4.47 23.91 10.55
CA GLN A 92 -3.71 25.10 10.90
C GLN A 92 -2.29 24.77 11.34
N GLU A 93 -2.08 23.66 12.05
CA GLU A 93 -0.75 23.18 12.44
C GLU A 93 0.05 22.73 11.20
N PHE A 94 -0.58 21.99 10.28
CA PHE A 94 0.03 21.64 9.00
C PHE A 94 0.44 22.88 8.22
N HIS A 95 -0.45 23.86 8.06
CA HIS A 95 -0.14 25.12 7.37
C HIS A 95 1.02 25.87 8.03
N ARG A 96 1.03 26.01 9.36
CA ARG A 96 2.14 26.66 10.09
C ARG A 96 3.48 25.94 9.88
N ARG A 97 3.47 24.61 9.81
CA ARG A 97 4.65 23.79 9.53
C ARG A 97 5.17 24.03 8.10
N VAL A 98 4.30 24.07 7.13
CA VAL A 98 4.65 24.34 5.72
C VAL A 98 5.15 25.76 5.55
N ALA A 99 4.45 26.76 6.06
CA ALA A 99 4.79 28.19 5.93
C ALA A 99 6.15 28.58 6.55
N ARG A 100 6.74 27.75 7.43
CA ARG A 100 8.09 27.98 7.95
C ARG A 100 9.20 27.65 6.94
N ILE A 101 8.90 26.87 5.92
CA ILE A 101 9.91 26.29 5.00
C ILE A 101 9.63 26.72 3.57
N ALA A 102 8.37 26.71 3.14
CA ALA A 102 7.95 27.09 1.81
C ALA A 102 8.06 28.62 1.59
N ALA A 103 8.50 28.99 0.38
CA ALA A 103 8.56 30.41 -0.01
C ALA A 103 7.15 31.00 -0.24
N SER A 104 6.21 30.17 -0.69
CA SER A 104 4.77 30.45 -0.82
C SER A 104 4.00 29.24 -0.30
N ALA A 105 3.03 29.45 0.56
CA ALA A 105 2.19 28.40 1.13
C ALA A 105 0.84 28.36 0.40
N ASP A 106 0.88 28.22 -0.93
CA ASP A 106 -0.28 28.00 -1.80
C ASP A 106 -0.51 26.49 -2.02
N TYR A 107 -1.76 26.09 -2.14
CA TYR A 107 -2.18 24.71 -2.12
C TYR A 107 -3.13 24.37 -3.28
N ILE A 108 -3.15 23.08 -3.62
CA ILE A 108 -4.25 22.47 -4.37
C ILE A 108 -5.03 21.58 -3.42
N THR A 109 -6.35 21.84 -3.32
CA THR A 109 -7.29 20.97 -2.61
C THR A 109 -7.97 20.04 -3.60
N GLU A 110 -8.02 18.77 -3.28
CA GLU A 110 -8.59 17.71 -4.11
C GLU A 110 -9.54 16.86 -3.27
N LEU A 111 -10.60 16.32 -3.87
CA LEU A 111 -11.47 15.37 -3.17
C LEU A 111 -10.72 14.07 -2.91
N LYS A 112 -10.80 13.57 -1.68
CA LYS A 112 -10.26 12.28 -1.30
C LYS A 112 -11.25 11.18 -1.68
N ILE A 113 -11.04 10.62 -2.87
CA ILE A 113 -11.89 9.56 -3.42
C ILE A 113 -11.75 8.29 -2.57
N ASP A 114 -12.86 7.68 -2.18
CA ASP A 114 -12.86 6.40 -1.47
C ASP A 114 -12.85 5.23 -2.46
N GLY A 115 -11.64 4.84 -2.85
CA GLY A 115 -11.38 3.85 -3.90
C GLY A 115 -10.16 2.99 -3.62
N VAL A 116 -9.50 2.58 -4.69
CA VAL A 116 -8.29 1.75 -4.70
C VAL A 116 -7.18 2.49 -5.42
N SER A 117 -6.09 2.78 -4.71
CA SER A 117 -4.94 3.47 -5.28
C SER A 117 -4.20 2.56 -6.26
N VAL A 118 -3.91 3.11 -7.44
CA VAL A 118 -3.24 2.44 -8.54
C VAL A 118 -2.11 3.30 -9.10
N ALA A 119 -1.06 2.66 -9.59
CA ALA A 119 -0.01 3.26 -10.39
C ALA A 119 -0.13 2.75 -11.83
N LEU A 120 -0.01 3.64 -12.80
CA LEU A 120 -0.06 3.33 -14.23
C LEU A 120 1.25 3.75 -14.87
N VAL A 121 1.79 2.91 -15.75
CA VAL A 121 3.04 3.15 -16.46
C VAL A 121 2.78 3.19 -17.95
N TYR A 122 3.20 4.27 -18.59
CA TYR A 122 3.14 4.47 -20.03
C TYR A 122 4.55 4.56 -20.59
N GLU A 123 4.80 3.89 -21.72
CA GLU A 123 6.01 4.02 -22.51
C GLU A 123 5.65 4.40 -23.96
N ASN A 124 6.32 5.40 -24.49
CA ASN A 124 6.03 5.98 -25.80
C ASN A 124 4.51 6.30 -25.96
N GLY A 125 3.91 6.76 -24.88
CA GLY A 125 2.49 7.07 -24.80
C GLY A 125 1.53 5.88 -24.71
N ILE A 126 2.00 4.63 -24.61
CA ILE A 126 1.18 3.42 -24.54
C ILE A 126 1.17 2.87 -23.11
N LEU A 127 -0.01 2.50 -22.59
CA LEU A 127 -0.16 1.85 -21.29
C LEU A 127 0.48 0.45 -21.33
N ILE A 128 1.58 0.27 -20.60
CA ILE A 128 2.31 -1.00 -20.51
C ILE A 128 2.00 -1.77 -19.24
N ASN A 129 1.98 -1.09 -18.08
CA ASN A 129 1.76 -1.70 -16.78
C ASN A 129 0.79 -0.90 -15.92
N ALA A 130 0.06 -1.63 -15.06
CA ALA A 130 -0.73 -1.06 -13.99
C ALA A 130 -0.64 -1.94 -12.74
N ALA A 131 -0.42 -1.33 -11.57
CA ALA A 131 -0.27 -2.04 -10.32
C ALA A 131 -1.11 -1.44 -9.19
N THR A 132 -1.56 -2.27 -8.25
CA THR A 132 -2.12 -1.81 -6.98
C THR A 132 -1.00 -1.21 -6.11
N ARG A 133 -1.37 -0.37 -5.13
CA ARG A 133 -0.39 0.17 -4.16
C ARG A 133 0.38 -0.93 -3.42
N GLY A 134 -0.28 -2.06 -3.08
CA GLY A 134 0.32 -3.10 -2.26
C GLY A 134 0.78 -2.59 -0.89
N ASP A 135 2.03 -2.90 -0.53
CA ASP A 135 2.69 -2.40 0.69
C ASP A 135 3.35 -1.02 0.50
N GLY A 136 3.18 -0.43 -0.68
CA GLY A 136 3.78 0.84 -1.08
C GLY A 136 5.09 0.69 -1.84
N LEU A 137 5.75 -0.45 -1.79
CA LEU A 137 6.97 -0.78 -2.55
C LEU A 137 6.67 -1.76 -3.69
N THR A 138 5.74 -2.68 -3.46
CA THR A 138 5.37 -3.73 -4.41
C THR A 138 3.86 -3.85 -4.48
N GLY A 139 3.29 -3.86 -5.68
CA GLY A 139 1.87 -4.05 -5.94
C GLY A 139 1.56 -5.28 -6.77
N GLU A 140 0.28 -5.64 -6.88
CA GLU A 140 -0.21 -6.70 -7.77
C GLU A 140 -0.38 -6.13 -9.18
N ASP A 141 0.08 -6.85 -10.21
CA ASP A 141 -0.13 -6.50 -11.62
C ASP A 141 -1.61 -6.66 -12.00
N ILE A 142 -2.28 -5.55 -12.20
CA ILE A 142 -3.69 -5.47 -12.58
C ILE A 142 -3.88 -4.89 -13.99
N THR A 143 -2.87 -4.94 -14.82
CA THR A 143 -2.86 -4.30 -16.15
C THR A 143 -4.05 -4.72 -17.00
N ALA A 144 -4.37 -6.02 -17.05
CA ALA A 144 -5.50 -6.53 -17.82
C ALA A 144 -6.84 -5.97 -17.32
N ASN A 145 -6.98 -5.76 -16.02
CA ASN A 145 -8.20 -5.23 -15.39
C ASN A 145 -8.32 -3.72 -15.62
N ILE A 146 -7.23 -2.99 -15.47
CA ILE A 146 -7.19 -1.53 -15.73
C ILE A 146 -7.54 -1.21 -17.18
N ARG A 147 -7.10 -2.00 -18.15
CA ARG A 147 -7.45 -1.81 -19.56
C ARG A 147 -8.96 -1.83 -19.82
N THR A 148 -9.74 -2.50 -18.97
CA THR A 148 -11.21 -2.53 -19.09
C THR A 148 -11.88 -1.23 -18.66
N ILE A 149 -11.20 -0.36 -17.92
CA ILE A 149 -11.74 0.92 -17.44
C ILE A 149 -11.69 1.94 -18.57
N LYS A 150 -12.83 2.24 -19.16
CA LYS A 150 -12.93 3.06 -20.38
C LYS A 150 -12.39 4.49 -20.22
N LYS A 151 -12.46 5.06 -19.01
CA LYS A 151 -11.90 6.40 -18.72
C LYS A 151 -10.37 6.45 -18.72
N ILE A 152 -9.69 5.32 -18.58
CA ILE A 152 -8.23 5.27 -18.63
C ILE A 152 -7.78 5.14 -20.08
N PRO A 153 -6.98 6.10 -20.61
CA PRO A 153 -6.48 6.03 -21.98
C PRO A 153 -5.50 4.87 -22.13
N LEU A 154 -5.65 4.04 -23.16
CA LEU A 154 -4.65 3.04 -23.53
C LEU A 154 -3.46 3.66 -24.26
N ARG A 155 -3.68 4.82 -24.88
CA ARG A 155 -2.67 5.66 -25.53
C ARG A 155 -2.86 7.11 -25.12
N LEU A 156 -1.78 7.77 -24.75
CA LEU A 156 -1.74 9.20 -24.49
C LEU A 156 -1.84 10.01 -25.79
N ARG A 157 -2.25 11.26 -25.69
CA ARG A 157 -2.35 12.17 -26.85
C ARG A 157 -0.98 12.52 -27.42
N GLN A 158 0.05 12.52 -26.58
CA GLN A 158 1.44 12.75 -27.00
C GLN A 158 2.30 11.51 -26.70
N PRO A 159 3.25 11.18 -27.56
CA PRO A 159 4.16 10.05 -27.37
C PRO A 159 5.26 10.43 -26.35
N ILE A 160 4.93 10.43 -25.07
CA ILE A 160 5.88 10.68 -23.98
C ILE A 160 6.74 9.43 -23.82
N PRO A 161 8.07 9.52 -23.77
CA PRO A 161 8.96 8.36 -23.66
C PRO A 161 8.59 7.49 -22.45
N ARG A 162 8.49 8.11 -21.26
CA ARG A 162 7.99 7.42 -20.05
C ARG A 162 7.19 8.36 -19.17
N LEU A 163 6.00 7.90 -18.77
CA LEU A 163 5.14 8.57 -17.82
C LEU A 163 4.62 7.55 -16.79
N GLU A 164 4.82 7.84 -15.52
CA GLU A 164 4.22 7.07 -14.42
C GLU A 164 3.26 7.98 -13.64
N VAL A 165 2.03 7.55 -13.48
CA VAL A 165 0.99 8.34 -12.81
C VAL A 165 0.33 7.54 -11.70
N ARG A 166 -0.24 8.26 -10.74
CA ARG A 166 -1.02 7.70 -9.64
C ARG A 166 -2.46 8.18 -9.72
N GLY A 167 -3.38 7.26 -9.42
CA GLY A 167 -4.81 7.55 -9.39
C GLY A 167 -5.55 6.70 -8.37
N GLU A 168 -6.86 6.91 -8.35
CA GLU A 168 -7.79 6.13 -7.54
C GLU A 168 -8.86 5.54 -8.46
N VAL A 169 -8.99 4.21 -8.44
CA VAL A 169 -10.09 3.51 -9.10
C VAL A 169 -11.23 3.35 -8.11
N TYR A 170 -12.43 3.70 -8.52
CA TYR A 170 -13.61 3.66 -7.69
C TYR A 170 -14.81 3.05 -8.42
N MET A 171 -15.82 2.66 -7.67
CA MET A 171 -17.11 2.23 -8.20
C MET A 171 -18.12 3.36 -8.02
N PRO A 172 -18.78 3.85 -9.09
CA PRO A 172 -19.87 4.81 -8.98
C PRO A 172 -21.01 4.27 -8.10
N LYS A 173 -21.68 5.15 -7.34
CA LYS A 173 -22.79 4.77 -6.42
C LYS A 173 -23.89 3.99 -7.12
N ALA A 174 -24.31 4.43 -8.30
CA ALA A 174 -25.34 3.75 -9.08
C ALA A 174 -24.93 2.33 -9.48
N GLU A 175 -23.69 2.14 -9.88
CA GLU A 175 -23.14 0.83 -10.25
C GLU A 175 -23.02 -0.11 -9.05
N PHE A 176 -22.64 0.43 -7.89
CA PHE A 176 -22.60 -0.34 -6.65
C PHE A 176 -23.97 -0.90 -6.27
N VAL A 177 -25.03 -0.07 -6.37
CA VAL A 177 -26.40 -0.51 -6.11
C VAL A 177 -26.80 -1.61 -7.11
N ARG A 178 -26.58 -1.40 -8.41
CA ARG A 178 -26.88 -2.37 -9.46
C ARG A 178 -26.17 -3.72 -9.23
N LEU A 179 -24.87 -3.66 -8.94
CA LEU A 179 -24.05 -4.87 -8.71
C LEU A 179 -24.53 -5.66 -7.49
N ASN A 180 -24.90 -4.98 -6.41
CA ASN A 180 -25.40 -5.64 -5.21
C ASN A 180 -26.79 -6.25 -5.41
N GLN A 181 -27.68 -5.59 -6.17
CA GLN A 181 -28.97 -6.18 -6.56
C GLN A 181 -28.78 -7.47 -7.36
N GLU A 182 -27.90 -7.47 -8.38
CA GLU A 182 -27.60 -8.68 -9.16
C GLU A 182 -27.03 -9.82 -8.31
N LYS A 183 -26.21 -9.49 -7.30
CA LYS A 183 -25.64 -10.49 -6.39
C LYS A 183 -26.71 -11.08 -5.45
N GLU A 184 -27.59 -10.24 -4.96
CA GLU A 184 -28.70 -10.65 -4.08
C GLU A 184 -29.66 -11.58 -4.84
N GLU A 185 -30.02 -11.25 -6.09
CA GLU A 185 -30.84 -12.11 -6.95
C GLU A 185 -30.20 -13.49 -7.23
N LYS A 186 -28.86 -13.55 -7.26
CA LYS A 186 -28.10 -14.80 -7.43
C LYS A 186 -27.83 -15.53 -6.10
N GLY A 187 -28.25 -14.98 -4.95
CA GLY A 187 -27.94 -15.52 -3.62
C GLY A 187 -26.46 -15.44 -3.26
N GLU A 188 -25.72 -14.53 -3.88
CA GLU A 188 -24.30 -14.30 -3.61
C GLU A 188 -24.12 -13.23 -2.52
N ARG A 189 -22.96 -13.27 -1.85
CA ARG A 189 -22.62 -12.27 -0.85
C ARG A 189 -22.47 -10.89 -1.50
N ILE A 190 -23.22 -9.91 -1.03
CA ILE A 190 -23.14 -8.52 -1.46
C ILE A 190 -21.87 -7.84 -0.95
N PHE A 191 -21.44 -6.77 -1.61
CA PHE A 191 -20.34 -5.92 -1.16
C PHE A 191 -20.81 -4.94 -0.08
N ALA A 192 -19.92 -4.68 0.89
CA ALA A 192 -20.23 -3.81 2.03
C ALA A 192 -20.27 -2.31 1.65
N ASN A 193 -19.42 -1.88 0.72
CA ASN A 193 -19.33 -0.49 0.26
C ASN A 193 -18.71 -0.43 -1.16
N PRO A 194 -18.80 0.74 -1.84
CA PRO A 194 -18.24 0.94 -3.18
C PRO A 194 -16.73 0.66 -3.27
N ARG A 195 -15.95 1.03 -2.25
CA ARG A 195 -14.50 0.76 -2.20
C ARG A 195 -14.18 -0.74 -2.21
N ASN A 196 -14.87 -1.52 -1.37
CA ASN A 196 -14.70 -2.97 -1.35
C ASN A 196 -15.15 -3.62 -2.66
N ALA A 197 -16.20 -3.09 -3.28
CA ALA A 197 -16.66 -3.53 -4.59
C ALA A 197 -15.63 -3.21 -5.69
N ALA A 198 -15.02 -2.02 -5.68
CA ALA A 198 -13.94 -1.64 -6.59
C ALA A 198 -12.71 -2.54 -6.39
N ALA A 199 -12.26 -2.74 -5.14
CA ALA A 199 -11.13 -3.60 -4.82
C ALA A 199 -11.35 -5.05 -5.26
N GLY A 200 -12.51 -5.63 -4.94
CA GLY A 200 -12.90 -6.98 -5.36
C GLY A 200 -13.06 -7.12 -6.87
N SER A 201 -13.36 -6.04 -7.59
CA SER A 201 -13.47 -6.02 -9.05
C SER A 201 -12.12 -5.93 -9.74
N LEU A 202 -11.21 -5.09 -9.23
CA LEU A 202 -9.84 -4.99 -9.76
C LEU A 202 -9.01 -6.24 -9.54
N ARG A 203 -9.34 -7.05 -8.54
CA ARG A 203 -8.63 -8.29 -8.21
C ARG A 203 -9.30 -9.54 -8.78
N GLN A 204 -10.02 -9.42 -9.90
CA GLN A 204 -10.53 -10.56 -10.64
C GLN A 204 -9.47 -11.13 -11.58
N LEU A 205 -9.22 -12.43 -11.49
CA LEU A 205 -8.28 -13.11 -12.41
C LEU A 205 -8.80 -13.14 -13.86
N ASN A 206 -10.10 -12.98 -14.05
CA ASN A 206 -10.74 -12.83 -15.37
C ASN A 206 -11.15 -11.37 -15.59
N ALA A 207 -10.45 -10.66 -16.45
CA ALA A 207 -10.71 -9.26 -16.78
C ALA A 207 -12.11 -9.01 -17.39
N ALA A 208 -12.77 -10.02 -17.98
CA ALA A 208 -14.15 -9.90 -18.46
C ALA A 208 -15.14 -9.63 -17.31
N ILE A 209 -14.88 -10.17 -16.11
CA ILE A 209 -15.68 -9.87 -14.92
C ILE A 209 -15.47 -8.40 -14.49
N THR A 210 -14.24 -7.90 -14.55
CA THR A 210 -13.95 -6.48 -14.27
C THR A 210 -14.66 -5.57 -15.26
N ALA A 211 -14.62 -5.92 -16.55
CA ALA A 211 -15.27 -5.17 -17.63
C ALA A 211 -16.78 -5.04 -17.45
N SER A 212 -17.45 -6.06 -16.87
CA SER A 212 -18.90 -6.04 -16.61
C SER A 212 -19.29 -5.14 -15.43
N ARG A 213 -18.31 -4.63 -14.67
CA ARG A 213 -18.52 -3.83 -13.46
C ARG A 213 -18.06 -2.40 -13.66
N ALA A 214 -18.76 -1.61 -14.40
CA ALA A 214 -18.47 -0.23 -14.80
C ALA A 214 -17.62 0.63 -13.82
N LEU A 215 -16.36 0.21 -13.57
CA LEU A 215 -15.40 0.94 -12.75
C LEU A 215 -15.02 2.26 -13.41
N SER A 216 -14.66 3.23 -12.57
CA SER A 216 -14.19 4.54 -12.98
C SER A 216 -12.88 4.89 -12.27
N ALA A 217 -12.20 5.94 -12.71
CA ALA A 217 -10.94 6.37 -12.11
C ALA A 217 -10.80 7.89 -12.14
N PHE A 218 -9.99 8.41 -11.20
CA PHE A 218 -9.40 9.74 -11.29
C PHE A 218 -7.88 9.62 -11.15
N ILE A 219 -7.13 10.33 -12.00
CA ILE A 219 -5.67 10.44 -11.93
C ILE A 219 -5.34 11.80 -11.33
N TYR A 220 -4.46 11.81 -10.31
CA TYR A 220 -4.24 12.99 -9.47
C TYR A 220 -2.77 13.28 -9.15
N ASP A 221 -1.84 12.45 -9.66
CA ASP A 221 -0.41 12.65 -9.37
C ASP A 221 0.47 12.10 -10.50
N ILE A 222 1.60 12.75 -10.74
CA ILE A 222 2.65 12.29 -11.64
C ILE A 222 3.79 11.79 -10.77
N LEU A 223 4.06 10.49 -10.81
CA LEU A 223 5.15 9.86 -10.08
C LEU A 223 6.49 10.05 -10.79
N TYR A 224 6.47 9.99 -12.12
CA TYR A 224 7.65 10.18 -12.97
C TYR A 224 7.23 10.64 -14.36
N ILE A 225 8.00 11.52 -14.95
CA ILE A 225 7.86 11.96 -16.33
C ILE A 225 9.25 12.19 -16.93
N GLU A 226 9.43 11.77 -18.17
CA GLU A 226 10.67 11.97 -18.94
C GLU A 226 10.48 13.10 -19.96
N ASP A 227 11.53 13.86 -20.20
CA ASP A 227 11.61 14.96 -21.19
C ASP A 227 10.61 16.12 -20.97
N THR A 228 10.02 16.23 -19.78
CA THR A 228 9.08 17.31 -19.46
C THR A 228 9.32 17.80 -18.03
N THR A 229 9.33 19.11 -17.83
CA THR A 229 9.44 19.72 -16.51
C THR A 229 8.08 20.22 -16.07
N ILE A 230 7.64 19.79 -14.89
CA ILE A 230 6.41 20.23 -14.22
C ILE A 230 6.84 20.76 -12.87
N ASN A 231 6.43 21.98 -12.52
CA ASN A 231 6.89 22.67 -11.33
C ASN A 231 5.84 22.78 -10.23
N THR A 232 4.55 22.60 -10.58
CA THR A 232 3.45 22.77 -9.65
C THR A 232 2.41 21.65 -9.78
N GLN A 233 1.62 21.45 -8.72
CA GLN A 233 0.49 20.51 -8.74
C GLN A 233 -0.56 20.93 -9.77
N GLN A 234 -0.80 22.23 -9.91
CA GLN A 234 -1.75 22.74 -10.90
C GLN A 234 -1.31 22.36 -12.31
N GLU A 235 -0.04 22.61 -12.66
CA GLU A 235 0.52 22.21 -13.95
C GLU A 235 0.43 20.69 -14.17
N ALA A 236 0.66 19.89 -13.11
CA ALA A 236 0.53 18.44 -13.20
C ALA A 236 -0.90 18.01 -13.53
N LEU A 237 -1.91 18.59 -12.88
CA LEU A 237 -3.32 18.28 -13.16
C LEU A 237 -3.73 18.72 -14.57
N ASP A 238 -3.27 19.89 -15.02
CA ASP A 238 -3.55 20.41 -16.36
C ASP A 238 -2.88 19.53 -17.43
N PHE A 239 -1.61 19.17 -17.24
CA PHE A 239 -0.91 18.23 -18.11
C PHE A 239 -1.64 16.88 -18.21
N LEU A 240 -2.09 16.32 -17.08
CA LEU A 240 -2.85 15.07 -17.08
C LEU A 240 -4.14 15.17 -17.89
N ARG A 241 -4.88 16.29 -17.79
CA ARG A 241 -6.07 16.56 -18.61
C ARG A 241 -5.73 16.63 -20.10
N GLU A 242 -4.64 17.32 -20.45
CA GLU A 242 -4.17 17.44 -21.82
C GLU A 242 -3.78 16.08 -22.42
N GLN A 243 -3.25 15.16 -21.61
CA GLN A 243 -2.93 13.79 -22.04
C GLN A 243 -4.15 12.86 -22.12
N GLY A 244 -5.34 13.32 -21.74
CA GLY A 244 -6.59 12.55 -21.83
C GLY A 244 -6.96 11.76 -20.57
N PHE A 245 -6.28 12.01 -19.45
CA PHE A 245 -6.64 11.37 -18.18
C PHE A 245 -7.89 11.99 -17.55
N PRO A 246 -8.72 11.17 -16.87
CA PRO A 246 -9.81 11.66 -16.03
C PRO A 246 -9.22 12.31 -14.77
N VAL A 247 -9.19 13.62 -14.73
CA VAL A 247 -8.82 14.42 -13.55
C VAL A 247 -10.09 14.96 -12.91
N ASN A 248 -10.18 14.90 -11.57
CA ASN A 248 -11.35 15.44 -10.88
C ASN A 248 -11.48 16.95 -11.13
N ARG A 249 -12.67 17.39 -11.53
CA ARG A 249 -12.96 18.80 -11.87
C ARG A 249 -13.08 19.68 -10.63
N GLU A 250 -13.30 19.09 -9.45
CA GLU A 250 -13.49 19.79 -8.19
C GLU A 250 -12.15 20.22 -7.54
N ALA A 251 -11.00 19.84 -8.14
CA ALA A 251 -9.70 20.32 -7.67
C ALA A 251 -9.64 21.84 -7.74
N ARG A 252 -9.21 22.49 -6.63
CA ARG A 252 -9.23 23.96 -6.48
C ARG A 252 -7.87 24.46 -5.96
N PHE A 253 -7.39 25.54 -6.56
CA PHE A 253 -6.27 26.32 -6.02
C PHE A 253 -6.75 27.14 -4.81
N CYS A 254 -5.97 27.11 -3.72
CA CYS A 254 -6.22 27.86 -2.49
C CYS A 254 -4.93 28.59 -2.09
N ALA A 255 -4.99 29.91 -2.03
CA ALA A 255 -3.87 30.75 -1.61
C ALA A 255 -3.77 30.85 -0.08
N GLU A 256 -4.90 30.74 0.61
CA GLU A 256 -5.03 30.98 2.04
C GLU A 256 -5.64 29.76 2.74
N ILE A 257 -5.34 29.61 4.05
CA ILE A 257 -5.89 28.50 4.86
C ILE A 257 -7.42 28.56 4.98
N ASP A 258 -7.99 29.74 5.02
CA ASP A 258 -9.44 29.93 5.14
C ASP A 258 -10.19 29.42 3.91
N GLU A 259 -9.59 29.50 2.71
CA GLU A 259 -10.14 28.90 1.49
C GLU A 259 -10.14 27.37 1.56
N ILE A 260 -9.10 26.78 2.16
CA ILE A 260 -9.02 25.34 2.41
C ILE A 260 -10.14 24.91 3.37
N LEU A 261 -10.30 25.63 4.48
CA LEU A 261 -11.35 25.34 5.46
C LEU A 261 -12.75 25.46 4.83
N ALA A 262 -12.99 26.51 4.04
CA ALA A 262 -14.24 26.68 3.32
C ALA A 262 -14.51 25.50 2.35
N TYR A 263 -13.49 25.05 1.60
CA TYR A 263 -13.59 23.89 0.73
C TYR A 263 -13.91 22.60 1.50
N CYS A 264 -13.27 22.40 2.65
CA CYS A 264 -13.55 21.23 3.51
C CYS A 264 -14.99 21.22 4.02
N HIS A 265 -15.52 22.37 4.44
CA HIS A 265 -16.92 22.51 4.87
C HIS A 265 -17.89 22.27 3.72
N GLU A 266 -17.66 22.90 2.57
CA GLU A 266 -18.48 22.75 1.37
C GLU A 266 -18.64 21.28 0.99
N TYR A 267 -17.54 20.53 0.88
CA TYR A 267 -17.60 19.13 0.45
C TYR A 267 -18.01 18.15 1.55
N ASN A 268 -17.89 18.50 2.81
CA ASN A 268 -18.51 17.73 3.88
C ASN A 268 -20.05 17.70 3.75
N GLU A 269 -20.66 18.79 3.26
CA GLU A 269 -22.10 18.87 3.01
C GLU A 269 -22.49 18.24 1.66
N LEU A 270 -21.70 18.49 0.61
CA LEU A 270 -21.99 18.03 -0.74
C LEU A 270 -21.67 16.54 -0.99
N ARG A 271 -20.91 15.88 -0.12
CA ARG A 271 -20.43 14.50 -0.34
C ARG A 271 -21.50 13.48 -0.69
N HIS A 272 -22.72 13.66 -0.17
CA HIS A 272 -23.85 12.78 -0.44
C HIS A 272 -24.44 12.95 -1.84
N GLN A 273 -24.24 14.12 -2.47
CA GLN A 273 -24.75 14.44 -3.80
C GLN A 273 -23.81 13.98 -4.92
N LEU A 274 -22.54 13.69 -4.60
CA LEU A 274 -21.56 13.23 -5.58
C LEU A 274 -21.91 11.81 -6.07
N PRO A 275 -21.66 11.49 -7.36
CA PRO A 275 -21.91 10.16 -7.92
C PRO A 275 -20.90 9.09 -7.45
N TYR A 276 -19.93 9.46 -6.63
CA TYR A 276 -18.90 8.61 -6.02
C TYR A 276 -18.74 8.94 -4.54
N GLU A 277 -18.12 8.03 -3.78
CA GLU A 277 -17.84 8.25 -2.37
C GLU A 277 -16.51 8.97 -2.16
N ILE A 278 -16.49 9.87 -1.18
CA ILE A 278 -15.31 10.56 -0.68
C ILE A 278 -15.24 10.44 0.85
N ASP A 279 -14.05 10.31 1.39
CA ASP A 279 -13.82 10.20 2.83
C ASP A 279 -13.11 11.45 3.42
N GLY A 280 -12.91 12.49 2.60
CA GLY A 280 -12.24 13.71 3.01
C GLY A 280 -11.78 14.58 1.85
N VAL A 281 -10.81 15.43 2.15
CA VAL A 281 -10.13 16.35 1.22
C VAL A 281 -8.63 16.14 1.35
N VAL A 282 -7.91 16.11 0.23
CA VAL A 282 -6.44 16.10 0.20
C VAL A 282 -5.95 17.50 -0.08
N ILE A 283 -5.09 18.00 0.77
CA ILE A 283 -4.44 19.31 0.64
C ILE A 283 -2.98 19.07 0.26
N LYS A 284 -2.54 19.58 -0.87
CA LYS A 284 -1.17 19.43 -1.37
C LYS A 284 -0.53 20.79 -1.57
N LEU A 285 0.69 20.98 -1.06
CA LEU A 285 1.47 22.17 -1.40
C LEU A 285 1.67 22.23 -2.91
N ASN A 286 1.39 23.39 -3.52
CA ASN A 286 1.38 23.52 -4.97
C ASN A 286 2.79 23.44 -5.59
N GLN A 287 3.78 24.16 -5.02
CA GLN A 287 5.14 24.29 -5.56
C GLN A 287 6.00 23.03 -5.28
N PHE A 288 6.48 22.36 -6.32
CA PHE A 288 7.29 21.13 -6.18
C PHE A 288 8.67 21.40 -5.56
N ALA A 289 9.29 22.52 -5.87
CA ALA A 289 10.57 22.91 -5.29
C ALA A 289 10.52 23.05 -3.74
N ASP A 290 9.37 23.42 -3.19
CA ASP A 290 9.17 23.53 -1.75
C ASP A 290 8.80 22.16 -1.13
N ARG A 291 8.18 21.24 -1.89
CA ARG A 291 7.97 19.85 -1.47
C ARG A 291 9.29 19.12 -1.19
N ASP A 292 10.29 19.35 -2.03
CA ASP A 292 11.63 18.76 -1.88
C ASP A 292 12.32 19.22 -0.59
N LYS A 293 12.11 20.49 -0.19
CA LYS A 293 12.62 21.05 1.07
C LYS A 293 11.94 20.46 2.29
N LEU A 294 10.64 20.24 2.22
CA LEU A 294 9.84 19.64 3.31
C LEU A 294 10.12 18.13 3.46
N GLY A 295 10.31 17.43 2.35
CA GLY A 295 10.64 16.01 2.29
C GLY A 295 9.52 15.11 2.78
N PHE A 296 9.94 13.95 3.31
CA PHE A 296 9.05 12.85 3.68
C PHE A 296 9.32 12.37 5.11
N THR A 297 8.33 11.74 5.71
CA THR A 297 8.50 10.84 6.85
C THR A 297 8.66 9.41 6.36
N ALA A 298 8.85 8.45 7.25
CA ALA A 298 8.87 7.04 6.89
C ALA A 298 7.56 6.53 6.23
N LYS A 299 6.44 7.25 6.39
CA LYS A 299 5.10 6.79 5.98
C LYS A 299 4.34 7.77 5.10
N SER A 300 4.68 9.05 5.14
CA SER A 300 3.90 10.12 4.49
C SER A 300 4.75 11.28 4.03
N PRO A 301 4.37 12.00 2.96
CA PRO A 301 4.96 13.28 2.61
C PRO A 301 4.64 14.34 3.66
N ARG A 302 5.55 15.29 3.91
CA ARG A 302 5.33 16.41 4.83
C ARG A 302 4.61 17.60 4.19
N TRP A 303 4.49 17.58 2.87
CA TRP A 303 3.90 18.62 2.05
C TRP A 303 2.44 18.37 1.64
N ALA A 304 1.86 17.25 2.10
CA ALA A 304 0.46 16.92 1.87
C ALA A 304 -0.18 16.34 3.13
N ILE A 305 -1.48 16.60 3.29
CA ILE A 305 -2.30 16.10 4.39
C ILE A 305 -3.70 15.74 3.89
N ALA A 306 -4.32 14.74 4.50
CA ALA A 306 -5.68 14.34 4.23
C ALA A 306 -6.59 14.78 5.38
N TYR A 307 -7.43 15.78 5.14
CA TYR A 307 -8.50 16.14 6.08
C TYR A 307 -9.63 15.13 5.96
N LYS A 308 -9.92 14.45 7.06
CA LYS A 308 -11.00 13.47 7.14
C LYS A 308 -12.28 14.12 7.60
N PHE A 309 -13.37 13.86 6.87
CA PHE A 309 -14.67 14.33 7.33
C PHE A 309 -15.06 13.72 8.67
N PRO A 310 -15.86 14.42 9.49
CA PRO A 310 -16.39 13.85 10.70
C PRO A 310 -17.06 12.50 10.40
N ALA A 311 -16.73 11.50 11.21
CA ALA A 311 -17.29 10.18 11.07
C ALA A 311 -18.81 10.22 11.33
N GLU A 312 -19.56 9.44 10.55
CA GLU A 312 -20.98 9.25 10.81
C GLU A 312 -21.17 8.55 12.17
N GLU A 313 -22.02 9.12 13.01
CA GLU A 313 -22.38 8.54 14.31
C GLU A 313 -23.78 7.93 14.28
N LYS A 314 -23.94 6.78 14.91
CA LYS A 314 -25.25 6.09 15.05
C LYS A 314 -25.43 5.56 16.45
N GLU A 315 -26.68 5.58 16.87
CA GLU A 315 -27.10 4.93 18.11
C GLU A 315 -27.50 3.48 17.83
N THR A 316 -27.12 2.58 18.74
CA THR A 316 -27.56 1.18 18.71
C THR A 316 -27.55 0.60 20.12
N ARG A 317 -28.22 -0.54 20.33
CA ARG A 317 -28.25 -1.23 21.62
C ARG A 317 -27.05 -2.15 21.79
N LEU A 318 -26.38 -2.07 22.94
CA LEU A 318 -25.36 -3.01 23.37
C LEU A 318 -26.03 -4.27 23.92
N LEU A 319 -25.98 -5.35 23.16
CA LEU A 319 -26.66 -6.62 23.52
C LEU A 319 -25.84 -7.46 24.49
N ASP A 320 -24.49 -7.50 24.27
CA ASP A 320 -23.57 -8.31 25.05
C ASP A 320 -22.13 -7.84 24.86
N VAL A 321 -21.18 -8.39 25.60
CA VAL A 321 -19.73 -8.14 25.45
C VAL A 321 -18.97 -9.45 25.28
N ALA A 322 -18.39 -9.63 24.10
CA ALA A 322 -17.44 -10.71 23.87
C ALA A 322 -16.04 -10.31 24.38
N VAL A 323 -15.36 -11.26 25.00
CA VAL A 323 -14.01 -11.07 25.53
C VAL A 323 -13.02 -11.88 24.69
N ASN A 324 -12.13 -11.19 24.00
CA ASN A 324 -11.14 -11.80 23.12
C ASN A 324 -9.75 -11.78 23.76
N VAL A 325 -8.96 -12.82 23.48
CA VAL A 325 -7.57 -12.93 23.96
C VAL A 325 -6.63 -12.79 22.77
N GLY A 326 -5.91 -11.68 22.72
CA GLY A 326 -4.96 -11.41 21.64
C GLY A 326 -3.65 -12.19 21.77
N ARG A 327 -2.81 -12.11 20.76
CA ARG A 327 -1.50 -12.77 20.65
C ARG A 327 -0.59 -12.57 21.87
N THR A 328 -0.54 -11.37 22.42
CA THR A 328 0.25 -11.02 23.61
C THR A 328 -0.44 -11.36 24.93
N GLY A 329 -1.57 -12.08 24.88
CA GLY A 329 -2.39 -12.40 26.05
C GLY A 329 -3.31 -11.27 26.49
N ILE A 330 -3.31 -10.11 25.87
CA ILE A 330 -4.22 -9.00 26.20
C ILE A 330 -5.65 -9.45 26.03
N ILE A 331 -6.46 -9.17 27.04
CA ILE A 331 -7.89 -9.44 27.09
C ILE A 331 -8.63 -8.17 26.74
N ALA A 332 -9.27 -8.15 25.58
CA ALA A 332 -9.96 -6.98 25.04
C ALA A 332 -11.49 -7.21 24.96
N PRO A 333 -12.30 -6.28 25.49
CA PRO A 333 -13.76 -6.33 25.33
C PRO A 333 -14.17 -5.85 23.94
N THR A 334 -15.15 -6.56 23.35
CA THR A 334 -15.78 -6.22 22.06
C THR A 334 -17.29 -6.18 22.25
N ALA A 335 -17.92 -5.06 21.95
CA ALA A 335 -19.37 -4.91 21.97
C ALA A 335 -20.03 -5.81 20.93
N ILE A 336 -21.07 -6.54 21.34
CA ILE A 336 -22.04 -7.18 20.47
C ILE A 336 -23.26 -6.25 20.42
N LEU A 337 -23.58 -5.75 19.24
CA LEU A 337 -24.55 -4.70 19.02
C LEU A 337 -25.77 -5.21 18.26
N GLU A 338 -26.91 -4.58 18.50
CA GLU A 338 -28.01 -4.67 17.56
C GLU A 338 -27.54 -4.16 16.20
N PRO A 339 -27.74 -4.93 15.09
CA PRO A 339 -27.20 -4.54 13.80
C PRO A 339 -27.70 -3.17 13.35
N VAL A 340 -26.77 -2.27 13.01
CA VAL A 340 -27.07 -0.91 12.57
C VAL A 340 -26.30 -0.58 11.28
N SER A 341 -26.95 0.15 10.37
CA SER A 341 -26.29 0.66 9.17
C SER A 341 -25.47 1.90 9.50
N LEU A 342 -24.16 1.83 9.24
CA LEU A 342 -23.21 2.92 9.54
C LEU A 342 -22.19 3.03 8.42
N ALA A 343 -22.12 4.22 7.78
CA ALA A 343 -21.24 4.48 6.66
C ALA A 343 -21.24 3.34 5.63
N GLY A 344 -22.44 3.02 5.11
CA GLY A 344 -22.67 2.04 4.04
C GLY A 344 -22.43 0.56 4.41
N THR A 345 -22.22 0.21 5.69
CA THR A 345 -22.07 -1.19 6.12
C THR A 345 -22.96 -1.50 7.33
N THR A 346 -23.41 -2.74 7.46
CA THR A 346 -24.09 -3.20 8.67
C THR A 346 -23.05 -3.59 9.72
N VAL A 347 -23.11 -2.92 10.87
CA VAL A 347 -22.22 -3.12 12.00
C VAL A 347 -22.99 -3.82 13.12
N SER A 348 -22.46 -4.96 13.59
CA SER A 348 -22.98 -5.72 14.72
C SER A 348 -21.94 -5.94 15.83
N ARG A 349 -20.71 -5.47 15.62
CA ARG A 349 -19.62 -5.56 16.60
C ARG A 349 -18.79 -4.28 16.57
N ALA A 350 -18.36 -3.80 17.75
CA ALA A 350 -17.53 -2.60 17.87
C ALA A 350 -16.48 -2.77 18.97
N SER A 351 -15.35 -2.08 18.83
CA SER A 351 -14.33 -2.05 19.87
C SER A 351 -14.82 -1.30 21.10
N LEU A 352 -14.51 -1.83 22.27
CA LEU A 352 -14.63 -1.14 23.55
C LEU A 352 -13.25 -0.77 24.12
N HIS A 353 -12.20 -0.95 23.33
CA HIS A 353 -10.79 -0.72 23.65
C HIS A 353 -10.27 -1.52 24.84
N ASN A 354 -10.64 -1.16 26.07
CA ASN A 354 -10.23 -1.83 27.31
C ASN A 354 -11.27 -1.64 28.42
N PHE A 355 -11.15 -2.40 29.50
CA PHE A 355 -12.10 -2.38 30.61
C PHE A 355 -12.07 -1.08 31.44
N ASP A 356 -10.94 -0.36 31.46
CA ASP A 356 -10.87 0.93 32.14
C ASP A 356 -11.73 1.97 31.42
N LEU A 357 -11.63 2.07 30.09
CA LEU A 357 -12.49 2.94 29.30
C LEU A 357 -13.97 2.56 29.38
N VAL A 358 -14.29 1.27 29.44
CA VAL A 358 -15.67 0.81 29.66
C VAL A 358 -16.20 1.32 31.00
N ARG A 359 -15.42 1.21 32.08
CA ARG A 359 -15.77 1.72 33.40
C ARG A 359 -15.86 3.24 33.41
N ASP A 360 -14.86 3.93 32.85
CA ASP A 360 -14.78 5.40 32.91
C ASP A 360 -15.88 6.08 32.09
N LYS A 361 -16.35 5.43 31.01
CA LYS A 361 -17.49 5.85 30.19
C LYS A 361 -18.84 5.29 30.71
N ASP A 362 -18.84 4.56 31.83
CA ASP A 362 -20.01 3.87 32.41
C ASP A 362 -20.86 3.14 31.37
N ILE A 363 -20.20 2.33 30.50
CA ILE A 363 -20.87 1.54 29.47
C ILE A 363 -21.35 0.24 30.10
N ARG A 364 -22.63 -0.14 29.90
CA ARG A 364 -23.26 -1.32 30.46
C ARG A 364 -23.96 -2.15 29.39
N ILE A 365 -24.05 -3.45 29.57
CA ILE A 365 -24.87 -4.32 28.72
C ILE A 365 -26.34 -3.88 28.85
N GLY A 366 -27.03 -3.70 27.73
CA GLY A 366 -28.37 -3.16 27.63
C GLY A 366 -28.44 -1.67 27.28
N ASP A 367 -27.35 -0.91 27.41
CA ASP A 367 -27.30 0.51 27.05
C ASP A 367 -27.62 0.74 25.58
N ILE A 368 -28.22 1.90 25.31
CA ILE A 368 -28.10 2.53 24.00
C ILE A 368 -26.75 3.24 23.98
N VAL A 369 -25.93 2.90 22.98
CA VAL A 369 -24.59 3.45 22.81
C VAL A 369 -24.50 4.23 21.52
N LEU A 370 -23.74 5.33 21.54
CA LEU A 370 -23.32 6.07 20.36
C LEU A 370 -22.04 5.45 19.82
N MET A 371 -22.01 5.17 18.55
CA MET A 371 -20.87 4.56 17.90
C MET A 371 -20.52 5.25 16.59
N HIS A 372 -19.27 5.13 16.17
CA HIS A 372 -18.77 5.55 14.87
C HIS A 372 -17.75 4.53 14.32
N LYS A 373 -17.19 4.82 13.15
CA LYS A 373 -16.02 4.11 12.63
C LYS A 373 -14.79 4.99 12.77
N ALA A 374 -13.86 4.59 13.64
CA ALA A 374 -12.55 5.24 13.73
C ALA A 374 -11.80 5.13 12.41
N GLY A 375 -11.39 6.27 11.85
CA GLY A 375 -10.71 6.34 10.55
C GLY A 375 -11.51 5.76 9.39
N ASP A 376 -12.86 5.76 9.47
CA ASP A 376 -13.82 5.18 8.51
C ASP A 376 -13.74 3.64 8.35
N ILE A 377 -12.98 2.95 9.21
CA ILE A 377 -12.72 1.52 9.08
C ILE A 377 -13.22 0.73 10.30
N ILE A 378 -12.78 1.09 11.50
CA ILE A 378 -12.96 0.29 12.71
C ILE A 378 -14.14 0.80 13.52
N PRO A 379 -15.24 0.02 13.68
CA PRO A 379 -16.33 0.42 14.54
C PRO A 379 -15.89 0.46 16.01
N GLU A 380 -16.20 1.55 16.70
CA GLU A 380 -15.96 1.72 18.13
C GLU A 380 -17.10 2.43 18.84
N VAL A 381 -17.28 2.13 20.12
CA VAL A 381 -18.25 2.77 20.97
C VAL A 381 -17.67 4.06 21.55
N ILE A 382 -18.32 5.19 21.24
CA ILE A 382 -17.93 6.51 21.72
C ILE A 382 -18.31 6.68 23.20
N LYS A 383 -19.61 6.47 23.50
CA LYS A 383 -20.20 6.63 24.84
C LYS A 383 -21.52 5.88 24.99
N SER A 384 -21.96 5.67 26.23
CA SER A 384 -23.35 5.31 26.55
C SER A 384 -24.25 6.54 26.51
N ILE A 385 -25.57 6.32 26.43
CA ILE A 385 -26.62 7.35 26.51
C ILE A 385 -27.44 7.04 27.77
N PRO A 386 -26.99 7.51 28.95
CA PRO A 386 -27.61 7.15 30.24
C PRO A 386 -29.08 7.55 30.34
N GLU A 387 -29.50 8.62 29.62
CA GLU A 387 -30.89 9.10 29.61
C GLU A 387 -31.87 8.10 28.99
N LYS A 388 -31.36 7.11 28.24
CA LYS A 388 -32.17 6.03 27.62
C LYS A 388 -32.14 4.72 28.40
N ARG A 389 -31.56 4.69 29.62
CA ARG A 389 -31.53 3.51 30.48
C ARG A 389 -32.90 3.17 31.05
N THR A 390 -33.12 1.88 31.18
CA THR A 390 -34.37 1.30 31.73
C THR A 390 -34.22 0.81 33.16
N GLY A 391 -32.98 0.76 33.69
CA GLY A 391 -32.67 0.24 35.04
C GLY A 391 -32.28 -1.24 35.08
N ASN A 392 -32.27 -1.92 33.92
CA ASN A 392 -31.90 -3.33 33.82
C ASN A 392 -30.48 -3.55 33.27
N GLU A 393 -29.71 -2.48 33.10
CA GLU A 393 -28.38 -2.50 32.49
C GLU A 393 -27.35 -3.12 33.43
N GLN A 394 -26.53 -4.04 32.88
CA GLN A 394 -25.56 -4.81 33.65
C GLN A 394 -24.14 -4.20 33.51
N ILE A 395 -23.46 -4.13 34.66
CA ILE A 395 -22.07 -3.65 34.71
C ILE A 395 -21.15 -4.66 34.02
N ILE A 396 -20.25 -4.16 33.19
CA ILE A 396 -19.22 -4.95 32.49
C ILE A 396 -17.96 -4.97 33.36
N ALA A 397 -17.56 -6.16 33.81
CA ALA A 397 -16.35 -6.37 34.57
C ALA A 397 -15.30 -7.19 33.79
N PRO A 398 -13.98 -6.99 34.03
CA PRO A 398 -12.98 -7.87 33.47
C PRO A 398 -13.16 -9.30 34.01
N PRO A 399 -12.92 -10.34 33.18
CA PRO A 399 -13.06 -11.72 33.64
C PRO A 399 -11.95 -12.06 34.64
N VAL A 400 -12.29 -12.85 35.65
CA VAL A 400 -11.34 -13.38 36.64
C VAL A 400 -10.41 -14.42 36.01
N ASN A 401 -10.98 -15.24 35.10
CA ASN A 401 -10.25 -16.29 34.40
C ASN A 401 -10.30 -16.07 32.89
N CYS A 402 -9.25 -16.51 32.21
CA CYS A 402 -9.14 -16.46 30.76
C CYS A 402 -10.27 -17.26 30.10
N PRO A 403 -11.04 -16.69 29.16
CA PRO A 403 -12.16 -17.38 28.52
C PRO A 403 -11.74 -18.57 27.65
N SER A 404 -10.45 -18.66 27.28
CA SER A 404 -9.94 -19.74 26.41
C SER A 404 -9.27 -20.88 27.18
N CYS A 405 -8.50 -20.59 28.23
CA CYS A 405 -7.70 -21.60 28.93
C CYS A 405 -7.96 -21.68 30.43
N ASN A 406 -8.91 -20.89 30.95
CA ASN A 406 -9.32 -20.84 32.36
C ASN A 406 -8.20 -20.47 33.37
N SER A 407 -7.03 -20.04 32.91
CA SER A 407 -5.97 -19.53 33.79
C SER A 407 -6.35 -18.16 34.36
N THR A 408 -5.88 -17.85 35.57
CA THR A 408 -6.14 -16.55 36.19
C THR A 408 -5.68 -15.39 35.32
N VAL A 409 -6.52 -14.39 35.17
CA VAL A 409 -6.21 -13.14 34.47
C VAL A 409 -5.52 -12.19 35.43
N ILE A 410 -4.44 -11.60 35.00
CA ILE A 410 -3.69 -10.62 35.80
C ILE A 410 -3.72 -9.23 35.14
N ARG A 411 -3.46 -8.23 35.94
CA ARG A 411 -3.19 -6.87 35.48
C ARG A 411 -1.79 -6.48 35.99
N PRO A 412 -0.77 -6.42 35.11
CA PRO A 412 0.56 -6.00 35.52
C PRO A 412 0.58 -4.57 36.06
N ASP A 413 1.44 -4.30 37.04
CA ASP A 413 1.59 -2.96 37.61
C ASP A 413 1.97 -1.93 36.54
N GLY A 414 1.22 -0.81 36.53
CA GLY A 414 1.42 0.25 35.55
C GLY A 414 0.85 0.00 34.15
N GLU A 415 0.22 -1.17 33.90
CA GLU A 415 -0.49 -1.46 32.64
C GLU A 415 -2.00 -1.28 32.79
N VAL A 416 -2.65 -0.82 31.72
CA VAL A 416 -4.12 -0.73 31.60
C VAL A 416 -4.71 -2.06 31.19
N ALA A 417 -3.91 -2.93 30.55
CA ALA A 417 -4.36 -4.17 29.93
C ALA A 417 -4.43 -5.34 30.94
N TYR A 418 -5.57 -6.04 30.94
CA TYR A 418 -5.69 -7.35 31.58
C TYR A 418 -5.08 -8.41 30.67
N ARG A 419 -4.42 -9.44 31.25
CA ARG A 419 -3.67 -10.42 30.48
C ARG A 419 -3.89 -11.85 30.96
N CYS A 420 -3.92 -12.77 30.02
CA CYS A 420 -3.66 -14.19 30.22
C CYS A 420 -2.15 -14.44 30.05
N GLU A 421 -1.47 -14.84 31.10
CA GLU A 421 -0.03 -15.17 31.01
C GLU A 421 0.25 -16.60 30.59
N ASN A 422 -0.78 -17.45 30.55
CA ASN A 422 -0.60 -18.83 30.12
C ASN A 422 -0.08 -18.90 28.69
N ILE A 423 1.17 -19.31 28.56
CA ILE A 423 1.86 -19.48 27.28
C ILE A 423 1.24 -20.58 26.42
N ASN A 424 0.57 -21.56 27.02
CA ASN A 424 -0.12 -22.64 26.32
C ASN A 424 -1.61 -22.31 26.07
N CYS A 425 -1.98 -21.03 26.16
CA CYS A 425 -3.34 -20.61 25.87
C CYS A 425 -3.68 -20.82 24.38
N PRO A 426 -4.71 -21.63 24.05
CA PRO A 426 -5.07 -21.91 22.66
C PRO A 426 -5.38 -20.62 21.86
N ALA A 427 -6.04 -19.63 22.46
CA ALA A 427 -6.33 -18.37 21.79
C ALA A 427 -5.04 -17.60 21.45
N ARG A 428 -4.03 -17.57 22.33
CA ARG A 428 -2.74 -16.96 22.05
C ARG A 428 -2.00 -17.66 20.90
N LEU A 429 -2.07 -19.01 20.89
CA LEU A 429 -1.49 -19.79 19.80
C LEU A 429 -2.18 -19.48 18.47
N LYS A 430 -3.53 -19.48 18.42
CA LYS A 430 -4.32 -19.15 17.23
C LYS A 430 -3.92 -17.80 16.67
N GLU A 431 -3.91 -16.76 17.50
CA GLU A 431 -3.52 -15.39 17.09
C GLU A 431 -2.05 -15.28 16.65
N SER A 432 -1.15 -16.05 17.29
CA SER A 432 0.26 -16.11 16.88
C SER A 432 0.42 -16.76 15.50
N LEU A 433 -0.33 -17.82 15.21
CA LEU A 433 -0.35 -18.50 13.91
C LEU A 433 -0.96 -17.60 12.81
N VAL A 434 -2.05 -16.88 13.12
CA VAL A 434 -2.65 -15.89 12.18
C VAL A 434 -1.64 -14.82 11.83
N PHE A 435 -0.92 -14.28 12.82
CA PHE A 435 0.11 -13.29 12.59
C PHE A 435 1.28 -13.86 11.81
N PHE A 436 1.78 -15.04 12.18
CA PHE A 436 2.87 -15.73 11.51
C PHE A 436 2.58 -15.98 10.03
N ALA A 437 1.35 -16.39 9.70
CA ALA A 437 0.90 -16.64 8.33
C ALA A 437 0.61 -15.36 7.52
N SER A 438 0.53 -14.19 8.17
CA SER A 438 0.11 -12.93 7.52
C SER A 438 1.02 -12.50 6.38
N ARG A 439 0.52 -11.64 5.48
CA ARG A 439 1.27 -11.10 4.33
C ARG A 439 2.53 -10.33 4.71
N THR A 440 2.56 -9.71 5.86
CA THR A 440 3.72 -8.96 6.37
C THR A 440 4.76 -9.84 7.04
N ALA A 441 4.40 -11.07 7.38
CA ALA A 441 5.25 -12.08 8.01
C ALA A 441 5.62 -13.17 6.99
N MET A 442 5.33 -14.44 7.25
CA MET A 442 5.73 -15.55 6.37
C MET A 442 4.87 -15.67 5.09
N ASP A 443 3.74 -14.95 4.99
CA ASP A 443 2.89 -14.87 3.80
C ASP A 443 2.48 -16.26 3.27
N ILE A 444 1.76 -16.99 4.11
CA ILE A 444 1.29 -18.34 3.80
C ILE A 444 -0.14 -18.24 3.27
N ASP A 445 -0.27 -18.29 1.95
CA ASP A 445 -1.57 -18.20 1.28
C ASP A 445 -2.48 -19.39 1.64
N GLY A 446 -3.75 -19.10 1.88
CA GLY A 446 -4.74 -20.11 2.28
C GLY A 446 -4.75 -20.46 3.78
N LEU A 447 -3.76 -20.04 4.58
CA LEU A 447 -3.72 -20.27 6.03
C LEU A 447 -4.40 -19.12 6.79
N GLY A 448 -5.72 -19.01 6.63
CA GLY A 448 -6.54 -18.00 7.32
C GLY A 448 -7.03 -18.45 8.71
N PRO A 449 -7.67 -17.50 9.47
CA PRO A 449 -8.15 -17.79 10.83
C PRO A 449 -9.02 -19.04 10.94
N ALA A 450 -9.95 -19.27 10.01
CA ALA A 450 -10.86 -20.43 10.04
C ALA A 450 -10.13 -21.79 9.91
N ILE A 451 -9.04 -21.84 9.15
CA ILE A 451 -8.20 -23.04 9.01
C ILE A 451 -7.36 -23.22 10.28
N ILE A 452 -6.76 -22.14 10.78
CA ILE A 452 -5.95 -22.15 12.01
C ILE A 452 -6.81 -22.61 13.20
N ASP A 453 -8.04 -22.13 13.32
CA ASP A 453 -8.97 -22.56 14.36
C ASP A 453 -9.14 -24.09 14.37
N GLN A 454 -9.42 -24.67 13.21
CA GLN A 454 -9.60 -26.12 13.07
C GLN A 454 -8.32 -26.90 13.35
N LEU A 455 -7.15 -26.42 12.89
CA LEU A 455 -5.86 -27.06 13.12
C LEU A 455 -5.53 -27.13 14.61
N VAL A 456 -5.78 -26.06 15.35
CA VAL A 456 -5.54 -25.99 16.80
C VAL A 456 -6.57 -26.82 17.57
N GLU A 457 -7.84 -26.74 17.23
CA GLU A 457 -8.93 -27.49 17.89
C GLU A 457 -8.80 -29.00 17.71
N LYS A 458 -8.34 -29.44 16.54
CA LYS A 458 -8.05 -30.86 16.27
C LYS A 458 -6.69 -31.33 16.84
N GLY A 459 -5.91 -30.44 17.47
CA GLY A 459 -4.59 -30.75 18.00
C GLY A 459 -3.53 -31.07 16.94
N LEU A 460 -3.77 -30.72 15.67
CA LEU A 460 -2.82 -30.92 14.58
C LEU A 460 -1.65 -29.93 14.64
N VAL A 461 -1.88 -28.75 15.24
CA VAL A 461 -0.90 -27.72 15.47
C VAL A 461 -0.98 -27.26 16.91
N THR A 462 0.08 -27.45 17.67
CA THR A 462 0.25 -27.07 19.09
C THR A 462 1.32 -26.01 19.28
N LYS A 463 2.19 -25.82 18.26
CA LYS A 463 3.28 -24.85 18.20
C LYS A 463 3.42 -24.35 16.76
N ILE A 464 4.13 -23.23 16.58
CA ILE A 464 4.31 -22.61 15.26
C ILE A 464 5.02 -23.57 14.29
N GLU A 465 6.07 -24.24 14.73
CA GLU A 465 6.86 -25.15 13.91
C GLU A 465 6.08 -26.39 13.43
N ASP A 466 4.97 -26.75 14.09
CA ASP A 466 4.12 -27.87 13.66
C ASP A 466 3.46 -27.60 12.29
N LEU A 467 3.30 -26.33 11.90
CA LEU A 467 2.81 -25.95 10.55
C LEU A 467 3.62 -26.63 9.45
N TYR A 468 4.93 -26.72 9.61
CA TYR A 468 5.85 -27.27 8.62
C TYR A 468 5.92 -28.81 8.59
N ARG A 469 5.21 -29.46 9.52
CA ARG A 469 5.07 -30.92 9.61
C ARG A 469 3.71 -31.42 9.11
N LEU A 470 2.80 -30.50 8.78
CA LEU A 470 1.48 -30.86 8.27
C LEU A 470 1.57 -31.62 6.95
N THR A 471 0.71 -32.63 6.79
CA THR A 471 0.56 -33.38 5.54
C THR A 471 -0.74 -33.03 4.82
N VAL A 472 -0.82 -33.36 3.52
CA VAL A 472 -2.03 -33.13 2.72
C VAL A 472 -3.24 -33.88 3.32
N GLU A 473 -3.03 -35.12 3.78
CA GLU A 473 -4.05 -35.97 4.37
C GLU A 473 -4.63 -35.35 5.64
N GLN A 474 -3.78 -34.78 6.51
CA GLN A 474 -4.23 -34.09 7.72
C GLN A 474 -5.07 -32.85 7.37
N VAL A 475 -4.64 -32.04 6.41
CA VAL A 475 -5.37 -30.84 5.98
C VAL A 475 -6.69 -31.19 5.30
N GLN A 476 -6.78 -32.32 4.59
CA GLN A 476 -8.04 -32.81 4.02
C GLN A 476 -9.11 -33.17 5.07
N THR A 477 -8.71 -33.45 6.32
CA THR A 477 -9.66 -33.70 7.41
C THR A 477 -10.40 -32.45 7.90
N LEU A 478 -9.97 -31.26 7.46
CA LEU A 478 -10.58 -30.00 7.83
C LEU A 478 -11.88 -29.76 7.03
N GLU A 479 -12.83 -29.06 7.64
CA GLU A 479 -14.06 -28.70 6.96
C GLU A 479 -13.79 -27.82 5.73
N ARG A 480 -14.47 -28.12 4.65
CA ARG A 480 -14.37 -27.42 3.36
C ARG A 480 -12.97 -27.47 2.72
N SER A 481 -12.14 -28.45 3.11
CA SER A 481 -10.82 -28.67 2.55
C SER A 481 -10.82 -29.89 1.63
N GLY A 482 -10.87 -29.65 0.31
CA GLY A 482 -10.70 -30.71 -0.70
C GLY A 482 -9.21 -30.97 -1.02
N GLU A 483 -8.92 -32.04 -1.75
CA GLU A 483 -7.56 -32.46 -2.12
C GLU A 483 -6.74 -31.33 -2.73
N LYS A 484 -7.28 -30.59 -3.69
CA LYS A 484 -6.59 -29.50 -4.37
C LYS A 484 -6.29 -28.33 -3.43
N SER A 485 -7.21 -27.96 -2.53
CA SER A 485 -7.00 -26.87 -1.57
C SER A 485 -5.99 -27.26 -0.51
N ALA A 486 -6.02 -28.50 -0.03
CA ALA A 486 -5.06 -29.04 0.91
C ALA A 486 -3.64 -29.07 0.30
N ALA A 487 -3.49 -29.56 -0.94
CA ALA A 487 -2.21 -29.56 -1.63
C ALA A 487 -1.66 -28.15 -1.86
N ASN A 488 -2.52 -27.18 -2.23
CA ASN A 488 -2.12 -25.78 -2.37
C ASN A 488 -1.65 -25.17 -1.05
N LEU A 489 -2.35 -25.44 0.06
CA LEU A 489 -1.94 -24.96 1.38
C LEU A 489 -0.58 -25.53 1.82
N ILE A 490 -0.38 -26.84 1.68
CA ILE A 490 0.91 -27.48 2.01
C ILE A 490 2.04 -26.92 1.13
N LYS A 491 1.76 -26.68 -0.15
CA LYS A 491 2.71 -25.99 -1.02
C LYS A 491 3.05 -24.59 -0.52
N ALA A 492 2.05 -23.77 -0.17
CA ALA A 492 2.25 -22.41 0.35
C ALA A 492 3.07 -22.42 1.64
N ILE A 493 2.82 -23.36 2.56
CA ILE A 493 3.62 -23.56 3.78
C ILE A 493 5.08 -23.87 3.41
N ASN A 494 5.32 -24.79 2.47
CA ASN A 494 6.69 -25.13 2.06
C ASN A 494 7.38 -23.98 1.31
N ASP A 495 6.66 -23.24 0.47
CA ASP A 495 7.21 -22.09 -0.23
C ASP A 495 7.60 -20.96 0.75
N SER A 496 6.89 -20.84 1.89
CA SER A 496 7.21 -19.86 2.93
C SER A 496 8.56 -20.07 3.59
N LYS A 497 9.09 -21.30 3.60
CA LYS A 497 10.44 -21.63 4.13
C LYS A 497 11.55 -20.80 3.50
N LYS A 498 11.35 -20.34 2.26
CA LYS A 498 12.34 -19.56 1.49
C LYS A 498 12.25 -18.04 1.72
N ARG A 499 11.32 -17.60 2.58
CA ARG A 499 11.19 -16.17 2.86
C ARG A 499 12.44 -15.62 3.54
N PRO A 500 12.80 -14.33 3.30
CA PRO A 500 13.96 -13.68 3.92
C PRO A 500 13.90 -13.71 5.45
N LEU A 501 15.06 -13.69 6.11
CA LEU A 501 15.19 -13.66 7.58
C LEU A 501 14.38 -12.50 8.18
N SER A 502 14.33 -11.34 7.54
CA SER A 502 13.56 -10.19 8.00
C SER A 502 12.05 -10.48 8.16
N ARG A 503 11.50 -11.36 7.32
CA ARG A 503 10.12 -11.81 7.45
C ARG A 503 9.95 -12.81 8.62
N LEU A 504 10.91 -13.67 8.84
CA LEU A 504 10.92 -14.57 10.01
C LEU A 504 10.99 -13.76 11.30
N ILE A 505 11.90 -12.79 11.42
CA ILE A 505 12.00 -11.89 12.59
C ILE A 505 10.69 -11.15 12.83
N THR A 506 10.04 -10.69 11.76
CA THR A 506 8.69 -10.09 11.87
C THR A 506 7.68 -11.12 12.39
N ALA A 507 7.68 -12.34 11.84
CA ALA A 507 6.73 -13.41 12.14
C ALA A 507 6.83 -13.92 13.59
N LEU A 508 8.01 -13.90 14.19
CA LEU A 508 8.24 -14.23 15.61
C LEU A 508 7.50 -13.28 16.55
N GLY A 509 7.10 -12.10 16.05
CA GLY A 509 6.21 -11.19 16.76
C GLY A 509 6.82 -10.55 18.00
N ILE A 510 8.13 -10.29 17.97
CA ILE A 510 8.87 -9.60 19.03
C ILE A 510 8.23 -8.23 19.29
N ARG A 511 8.04 -7.89 20.57
CA ARG A 511 7.41 -6.62 20.96
C ARG A 511 8.23 -5.45 20.42
N HIS A 512 7.56 -4.45 19.87
CA HIS A 512 8.13 -3.27 19.21
C HIS A 512 8.86 -3.52 17.88
N VAL A 513 9.02 -4.76 17.43
CA VAL A 513 9.67 -5.11 16.16
C VAL A 513 8.60 -5.34 15.09
N GLY A 514 8.46 -4.40 14.17
CA GLY A 514 7.62 -4.51 12.96
C GLY A 514 8.46 -4.83 11.72
N ALA A 515 7.83 -4.99 10.56
CA ALA A 515 8.50 -5.36 9.31
C ALA A 515 9.63 -4.37 8.90
N LYS A 516 9.46 -3.06 9.13
CA LYS A 516 10.52 -2.06 8.87
C LYS A 516 11.72 -2.29 9.78
N THR A 517 11.48 -2.42 11.08
CA THR A 517 12.55 -2.66 12.06
C THR A 517 13.24 -3.99 11.81
N ALA A 518 12.51 -5.05 11.48
CA ALA A 518 13.09 -6.34 11.15
C ALA A 518 14.08 -6.24 9.97
N ARG A 519 13.77 -5.48 8.91
CA ARG A 519 14.69 -5.24 7.79
C ARG A 519 15.94 -4.46 8.23
N ILE A 520 15.78 -3.44 9.07
CA ILE A 520 16.93 -2.68 9.60
C ILE A 520 17.84 -3.58 10.43
N LEU A 521 17.25 -4.42 11.28
CA LEU A 521 18.00 -5.36 12.11
C LEU A 521 18.74 -6.42 11.26
N THR A 522 18.06 -7.03 10.27
CA THR A 522 18.65 -8.09 9.44
C THR A 522 19.68 -7.58 8.43
N ALA A 523 19.74 -6.29 8.19
CA ALA A 523 20.85 -5.67 7.46
C ALA A 523 22.18 -5.70 8.26
N GLN A 524 22.13 -5.81 9.59
CA GLN A 524 23.29 -5.85 10.49
C GLN A 524 23.50 -7.24 11.11
N LEU A 525 22.41 -7.92 11.47
CA LEU A 525 22.35 -9.24 12.06
C LEU A 525 21.85 -10.22 10.99
N THR A 526 22.77 -10.85 10.28
CA THR A 526 22.47 -11.59 9.04
C THR A 526 22.02 -13.04 9.28
N SER A 527 22.09 -13.51 10.51
CA SER A 527 21.64 -14.85 10.88
C SER A 527 20.83 -14.84 12.18
N ILE A 528 20.03 -15.88 12.41
CA ILE A 528 19.28 -16.03 13.66
C ILE A 528 20.23 -16.20 14.86
N GLU A 529 21.40 -16.79 14.65
CA GLU A 529 22.46 -16.97 15.65
C GLU A 529 22.99 -15.61 16.13
N ASP A 530 23.08 -14.61 15.24
CA ASP A 530 23.46 -13.25 15.62
C ASP A 530 22.47 -12.67 16.64
N PHE A 531 21.16 -12.92 16.44
CA PHE A 531 20.11 -12.47 17.36
C PHE A 531 20.14 -13.20 18.70
N LEU A 532 20.54 -14.47 18.73
CA LEU A 532 20.66 -15.26 19.97
C LEU A 532 21.81 -14.74 20.88
N SER A 533 22.80 -14.08 20.31
CA SER A 533 24.01 -13.63 21.02
C SER A 533 24.09 -12.11 21.21
N VAL A 534 23.19 -11.33 20.57
CA VAL A 534 23.26 -9.86 20.55
C VAL A 534 22.99 -9.26 21.94
N GLN A 535 23.69 -8.17 22.25
CA GLN A 535 23.53 -7.41 23.50
C GLN A 535 22.77 -6.09 23.25
N GLU A 536 22.12 -5.57 24.29
CA GLU A 536 21.35 -4.34 24.24
C GLU A 536 22.17 -3.13 23.77
N ASP A 537 23.41 -3.01 24.26
CA ASP A 537 24.29 -1.90 23.92
C ASP A 537 24.57 -1.85 22.40
N TYR A 538 24.79 -3.02 21.78
CA TYR A 538 24.97 -3.08 20.32
C TYR A 538 23.68 -2.70 19.58
N LEU A 539 22.54 -3.24 20.00
CA LEU A 539 21.25 -2.94 19.36
C LEU A 539 20.91 -1.45 19.37
N THR A 540 21.25 -0.75 20.45
CA THR A 540 21.01 0.70 20.56
C THR A 540 21.90 1.54 19.65
N THR A 541 22.97 0.99 19.08
CA THR A 541 23.79 1.67 18.07
C THR A 541 23.14 1.64 16.68
N ILE A 542 22.18 0.74 16.46
CA ILE A 542 21.48 0.60 15.17
C ILE A 542 20.46 1.74 15.03
N PRO A 543 20.47 2.50 13.92
CA PRO A 543 19.50 3.58 13.70
C PRO A 543 18.06 3.11 13.89
N GLU A 544 17.22 3.94 14.49
CA GLU A 544 15.80 3.67 14.80
C GLU A 544 15.55 2.57 15.87
N VAL A 545 16.57 1.99 16.49
CA VAL A 545 16.43 1.02 17.58
C VAL A 545 16.67 1.73 18.92
N GLY A 546 15.60 1.95 19.69
CA GLY A 546 15.67 2.54 21.02
C GLY A 546 15.81 1.50 22.14
N ALA A 547 16.16 1.93 23.35
CA ALA A 547 16.41 1.06 24.52
C ALA A 547 15.27 0.07 24.82
N LYS A 548 13.99 0.49 24.81
CA LYS A 548 12.83 -0.40 25.03
C LYS A 548 12.69 -1.49 23.98
N MET A 549 13.12 -1.22 22.76
CA MET A 549 13.10 -2.20 21.68
C MET A 549 14.26 -3.19 21.81
N ALA A 550 15.46 -2.70 22.13
CA ALA A 550 16.64 -3.53 22.41
C ALA A 550 16.37 -4.50 23.56
N GLU A 551 15.84 -4.00 24.68
CA GLU A 551 15.39 -4.83 25.83
C GLU A 551 14.38 -5.90 25.39
N SER A 552 13.40 -5.55 24.57
CA SER A 552 12.39 -6.50 24.08
C SER A 552 12.98 -7.60 23.20
N ILE A 553 13.98 -7.27 22.37
CA ILE A 553 14.68 -8.24 21.51
C ILE A 553 15.49 -9.20 22.38
N VAL A 554 16.35 -8.68 23.23
CA VAL A 554 17.22 -9.52 24.10
C VAL A 554 16.36 -10.39 25.03
N SER A 555 15.32 -9.82 25.66
CA SER A 555 14.39 -10.60 26.50
C SER A 555 13.66 -11.69 25.72
N PHE A 556 13.31 -11.47 24.46
CA PHE A 556 12.67 -12.50 23.63
C PHE A 556 13.61 -13.66 23.36
N PHE A 557 14.83 -13.37 22.93
CA PHE A 557 15.82 -14.39 22.60
C PHE A 557 16.46 -15.05 23.86
N ALA A 558 16.34 -14.48 25.03
CA ALA A 558 16.76 -15.10 26.30
C ALA A 558 15.78 -16.17 26.81
N GLN A 559 14.56 -16.25 26.28
CA GLN A 559 13.56 -17.21 26.77
C GLN A 559 13.78 -18.61 26.20
N PRO A 560 13.93 -19.67 27.03
CA PRO A 560 14.19 -21.04 26.55
C PRO A 560 13.17 -21.56 25.53
N ARG A 561 11.89 -21.23 25.73
CA ARG A 561 10.82 -21.66 24.82
C ARG A 561 10.94 -21.04 23.41
N ASN A 562 11.39 -19.80 23.32
CA ASN A 562 11.60 -19.18 22.01
C ASN A 562 12.77 -19.84 21.28
N HIS A 563 13.79 -20.31 22.04
CA HIS A 563 14.85 -21.18 21.49
C HIS A 563 14.27 -22.47 20.92
N GLU A 564 13.41 -23.18 21.68
CA GLU A 564 12.75 -24.40 21.18
C GLU A 564 11.98 -24.17 19.86
N THR A 565 11.26 -23.04 19.78
CA THR A 565 10.55 -22.67 18.55
C THR A 565 11.51 -22.40 17.40
N ILE A 566 12.60 -21.67 17.66
CA ILE A 566 13.64 -21.36 16.67
C ILE A 566 14.31 -22.65 16.18
N ASP A 567 14.71 -23.52 17.09
CA ASP A 567 15.31 -24.83 16.77
C ASP A 567 14.35 -25.69 15.93
N GLY A 568 13.05 -25.66 16.28
CA GLY A 568 12.02 -26.35 15.52
C GLY A 568 11.84 -25.80 14.11
N LEU A 569 11.94 -24.48 13.91
CA LEU A 569 11.88 -23.83 12.60
C LEU A 569 13.14 -24.12 11.77
N ILE A 570 14.32 -24.11 12.38
CA ILE A 570 15.59 -24.53 11.75
C ILE A 570 15.49 -25.98 11.29
N ALA A 571 15.06 -26.88 12.17
CA ALA A 571 14.88 -28.29 11.85
C ALA A 571 13.84 -28.53 10.73
N ALA A 572 12.85 -27.66 10.61
CA ALA A 572 11.86 -27.67 9.52
C ALA A 572 12.41 -27.12 8.19
N GLY A 573 13.62 -26.56 8.16
CA GLY A 573 14.27 -25.99 6.97
C GLY A 573 13.75 -24.60 6.61
N VAL A 574 13.27 -23.82 7.59
CA VAL A 574 12.95 -22.40 7.40
C VAL A 574 14.26 -21.62 7.24
N ASN A 575 14.28 -20.66 6.31
CA ASN A 575 15.43 -19.80 6.11
C ASN A 575 15.69 -18.92 7.33
N THR A 576 16.84 -19.07 7.95
CA THR A 576 17.28 -18.38 9.16
C THR A 576 18.52 -17.50 8.95
N ALA A 577 18.95 -17.35 7.71
CA ALA A 577 20.07 -16.48 7.36
C ALA A 577 19.72 -15.69 6.08
N GLU A 578 20.15 -14.44 6.02
CA GLU A 578 20.25 -13.75 4.75
C GLU A 578 21.47 -14.33 4.01
N GLU A 579 21.33 -14.62 2.73
CA GLU A 579 22.52 -14.82 1.92
C GLU A 579 23.37 -13.56 2.11
N ARG A 580 24.53 -13.70 2.77
CA ARG A 580 25.55 -12.69 2.62
C ARG A 580 25.80 -12.59 1.11
N THR A 581 25.19 -11.63 0.43
CA THR A 581 25.94 -10.98 -0.62
C THR A 581 27.21 -10.56 0.09
N VAL A 582 28.28 -11.31 -0.12
CA VAL A 582 29.63 -10.88 0.27
C VAL A 582 29.73 -9.50 -0.34
N GLU A 583 29.51 -8.48 0.46
CA GLU A 583 29.98 -7.15 0.14
C GLU A 583 31.52 -7.31 0.15
N GLY A 584 32.03 -7.83 -0.97
CA GLY A 584 33.38 -7.50 -1.35
C GLY A 584 33.42 -5.99 -1.25
N GLU A 585 34.47 -5.42 -0.67
CA GLU A 585 34.62 -3.96 -0.50
C GLU A 585 34.00 -3.28 -1.68
N LYS A 586 32.83 -2.65 -1.48
CA LYS A 586 32.12 -2.00 -2.58
C LYS A 586 33.11 -0.98 -3.09
N PRO A 587 33.52 -1.03 -4.36
CA PRO A 587 34.68 -0.26 -4.85
C PRO A 587 34.52 1.25 -4.67
N LEU A 588 33.31 1.71 -4.42
CA LEU A 588 32.99 3.13 -4.24
C LEU A 588 32.60 3.49 -2.79
N THR A 589 32.82 2.57 -1.82
CA THR A 589 32.50 2.86 -0.40
C THR A 589 33.20 4.13 0.10
N GLY A 590 32.40 5.08 0.61
CA GLY A 590 32.89 6.37 1.12
C GLY A 590 33.27 7.39 0.03
N LYS A 591 33.13 7.06 -1.27
CA LYS A 591 33.40 7.97 -2.38
C LYS A 591 32.17 8.80 -2.76
N THR A 592 32.37 10.06 -3.05
CA THR A 592 31.33 10.98 -3.53
C THR A 592 31.59 11.28 -5.01
N LEU A 593 30.60 10.97 -5.86
CA LEU A 593 30.70 11.18 -7.30
C LEU A 593 29.66 12.24 -7.76
N VAL A 594 30.03 12.98 -8.80
CA VAL A 594 29.14 13.94 -9.48
C VAL A 594 29.07 13.57 -10.97
N LEU A 595 27.86 13.51 -11.51
CA LEU A 595 27.60 13.24 -12.92
C LEU A 595 27.36 14.55 -13.69
N THR A 596 28.00 14.75 -14.85
CA THR A 596 27.79 15.92 -15.72
C THR A 596 27.87 15.54 -17.20
N GLY A 597 27.08 16.19 -18.03
CA GLY A 597 26.94 15.81 -19.46
C GLY A 597 26.02 14.60 -19.64
N THR A 598 25.87 14.15 -20.90
CA THR A 598 25.07 12.98 -21.29
C THR A 598 25.99 11.78 -21.48
N LEU A 599 25.77 10.71 -20.74
CA LEU A 599 26.50 9.46 -20.92
C LEU A 599 25.92 8.69 -22.13
N SER A 600 26.78 8.03 -22.89
CA SER A 600 26.40 7.37 -24.14
C SER A 600 25.78 6.00 -23.97
N THR A 601 26.11 5.28 -22.86
CA THR A 601 25.68 3.90 -22.61
C THR A 601 24.78 3.74 -21.36
N LEU A 602 24.77 4.75 -20.50
CA LEU A 602 23.97 4.76 -19.26
C LEU A 602 23.20 6.07 -19.15
N THR A 603 21.97 6.01 -18.69
CA THR A 603 21.29 7.22 -18.23
C THR A 603 21.96 7.72 -16.94
N ARG A 604 21.79 9.01 -16.64
CA ARG A 604 22.31 9.61 -15.39
C ARG A 604 21.80 8.89 -14.16
N GLN A 605 20.59 8.36 -14.23
CA GLN A 605 19.97 7.61 -13.15
C GLN A 605 20.58 6.23 -12.98
N GLU A 606 20.74 5.45 -14.06
CA GLU A 606 21.40 4.14 -14.02
C GLU A 606 22.83 4.23 -13.51
N ALA A 607 23.56 5.28 -13.94
CA ALA A 607 24.88 5.57 -13.39
C ALA A 607 24.84 5.89 -11.90
N GLY A 608 23.83 6.67 -11.45
CA GLY A 608 23.59 6.97 -10.04
C GLY A 608 23.29 5.74 -9.22
N GLU A 609 22.37 4.90 -9.69
CA GLU A 609 21.98 3.64 -9.03
C GLU A 609 23.16 2.65 -8.92
N LYS A 610 23.98 2.57 -9.97
CA LYS A 610 25.22 1.76 -9.94
C LYS A 610 26.22 2.29 -8.92
N ILE A 611 26.42 3.62 -8.83
CA ILE A 611 27.29 4.25 -7.83
C ILE A 611 26.79 3.91 -6.41
N GLU A 612 25.50 4.07 -6.14
CA GLU A 612 24.90 3.81 -4.83
C GLU A 612 24.94 2.32 -4.47
N THR A 613 24.67 1.44 -5.43
CA THR A 613 24.76 -0.03 -5.24
C THR A 613 26.17 -0.45 -4.85
N LEU A 614 27.19 0.23 -5.39
CA LEU A 614 28.62 0.01 -5.12
C LEU A 614 29.14 0.80 -3.91
N GLY A 615 28.25 1.36 -3.08
CA GLY A 615 28.57 2.03 -1.82
C GLY A 615 29.03 3.49 -1.95
N GLY A 616 28.98 4.07 -3.17
CA GLY A 616 29.27 5.47 -3.43
C GLY A 616 28.08 6.39 -3.14
N LYS A 617 28.33 7.70 -3.08
CA LYS A 617 27.32 8.73 -2.93
C LYS A 617 27.27 9.63 -4.15
N VAL A 618 26.09 9.84 -4.74
CA VAL A 618 25.90 10.79 -5.84
C VAL A 618 25.59 12.17 -5.26
N SER A 619 26.32 13.20 -5.72
CA SER A 619 26.08 14.60 -5.36
C SER A 619 25.63 15.42 -6.57
N SER A 620 24.72 16.36 -6.35
CA SER A 620 24.23 17.28 -7.38
C SER A 620 25.20 18.43 -7.69
N SER A 621 26.20 18.68 -6.83
CA SER A 621 27.14 19.78 -6.97
C SER A 621 28.58 19.36 -6.70
N VAL A 622 29.54 19.97 -7.42
CA VAL A 622 30.97 19.73 -7.22
C VAL A 622 31.51 20.58 -6.08
N SER A 623 32.23 19.93 -5.16
CA SER A 623 32.86 20.57 -3.98
C SER A 623 34.17 19.87 -3.63
N LYS A 624 34.97 20.42 -2.70
CA LYS A 624 36.23 19.80 -2.22
C LYS A 624 36.04 18.41 -1.58
N LYS A 625 34.79 18.00 -1.35
CA LYS A 625 34.43 16.65 -0.83
C LYS A 625 34.04 15.67 -1.94
N THR A 626 34.12 16.09 -3.20
CA THR A 626 33.84 15.24 -4.37
C THR A 626 35.11 14.48 -4.74
N ASP A 627 35.04 13.16 -4.81
CA ASP A 627 36.18 12.30 -5.19
C ASP A 627 36.33 12.19 -6.71
N TYR A 628 35.22 12.05 -7.44
CA TYR A 628 35.23 11.89 -8.89
C TYR A 628 34.13 12.71 -9.55
N VAL A 629 34.39 13.23 -10.72
CA VAL A 629 33.38 13.81 -11.62
C VAL A 629 33.34 12.99 -12.90
N VAL A 630 32.23 12.33 -13.15
CA VAL A 630 31.97 11.53 -14.35
C VAL A 630 31.41 12.46 -15.42
N VAL A 631 32.07 12.48 -16.57
CA VAL A 631 31.82 13.43 -17.67
C VAL A 631 31.36 12.66 -18.91
N GLY A 632 30.15 12.98 -19.37
CA GLY A 632 29.62 12.58 -20.68
C GLY A 632 29.76 13.65 -21.74
N GLU A 633 29.04 13.54 -22.85
CA GLU A 633 29.01 14.52 -23.93
C GLU A 633 28.38 15.85 -23.46
N GLU A 634 28.84 16.96 -23.98
CA GLU A 634 28.39 18.32 -23.62
C GLU A 634 28.43 18.62 -22.13
N PRO A 635 29.58 18.53 -21.46
CA PRO A 635 29.71 18.79 -20.04
C PRO A 635 29.42 20.27 -19.73
N GLY A 636 28.54 20.51 -18.72
CA GLY A 636 28.22 21.86 -18.26
C GLY A 636 29.19 22.39 -17.18
N SER A 637 28.85 23.51 -16.55
CA SER A 637 29.65 24.25 -15.53
C SER A 637 30.24 23.40 -14.38
N LYS A 638 29.77 22.17 -14.17
CA LYS A 638 30.31 21.23 -13.17
C LYS A 638 31.68 20.68 -13.59
N TYR A 639 31.94 20.58 -14.90
CA TYR A 639 33.24 20.19 -15.44
C TYR A 639 34.29 21.27 -15.13
N ASP A 640 33.99 22.52 -15.45
CA ASP A 640 34.88 23.65 -15.20
C ASP A 640 35.24 23.75 -13.72
N LYS A 641 34.24 23.55 -12.85
CA LYS A 641 34.44 23.57 -11.41
C LYS A 641 35.25 22.38 -10.89
N ALA A 642 35.17 21.23 -11.54
CA ALA A 642 35.99 20.07 -11.20
C ALA A 642 37.49 20.33 -11.56
N VAL A 643 37.74 20.93 -12.73
CA VAL A 643 39.09 21.35 -13.15
C VAL A 643 39.64 22.39 -12.18
N GLU A 644 38.86 23.42 -11.82
CA GLU A 644 39.26 24.47 -10.86
C GLU A 644 39.65 23.91 -9.50
N LEU A 645 38.92 22.89 -9.02
CA LEU A 645 39.13 22.29 -7.70
C LEU A 645 40.13 21.12 -7.72
N GLY A 646 40.69 20.75 -8.90
CA GLY A 646 41.63 19.64 -9.06
C GLY A 646 41.04 18.26 -8.73
N ILE A 647 39.75 18.07 -9.01
CA ILE A 647 39.05 16.82 -8.73
C ILE A 647 39.26 15.86 -9.90
N THR A 648 39.43 14.57 -9.61
CA THR A 648 39.63 13.54 -10.64
C THR A 648 38.40 13.45 -11.55
N ILE A 649 38.62 13.64 -12.84
CA ILE A 649 37.60 13.58 -13.87
C ILE A 649 37.69 12.21 -14.55
N LEU A 650 36.56 11.53 -14.67
CA LEU A 650 36.44 10.24 -15.36
C LEU A 650 35.55 10.41 -16.58
N ASN A 651 35.98 9.91 -17.73
CA ASN A 651 35.06 9.70 -18.84
C ASN A 651 34.20 8.45 -18.61
N GLU A 652 33.18 8.26 -19.44
CA GLU A 652 32.22 7.14 -19.25
C GLU A 652 32.90 5.76 -19.28
N LYS A 653 33.91 5.55 -20.10
CA LYS A 653 34.67 4.28 -20.17
C LYS A 653 35.47 4.02 -18.90
N GLU A 654 36.08 5.05 -18.34
CA GLU A 654 36.84 4.99 -17.09
C GLU A 654 35.89 4.75 -15.91
N PHE A 655 34.73 5.39 -15.94
CA PHE A 655 33.68 5.15 -14.96
C PHE A 655 33.15 3.69 -15.01
N LEU A 656 32.90 3.14 -16.20
CA LEU A 656 32.49 1.76 -16.37
C LEU A 656 33.54 0.78 -15.83
N LYS A 657 34.80 0.99 -16.07
CA LYS A 657 35.91 0.18 -15.50
C LYS A 657 35.92 0.27 -13.97
N LEU A 658 35.76 1.49 -13.42
CA LEU A 658 35.74 1.71 -11.98
C LEU A 658 34.59 0.96 -11.30
N ILE A 659 33.40 0.87 -11.92
CA ILE A 659 32.27 0.14 -11.38
C ILE A 659 32.35 -1.39 -11.61
N GLU A 660 33.17 -1.86 -12.56
CA GLU A 660 33.45 -3.27 -12.82
C GLU A 660 34.57 -3.83 -11.93
N GLY A 661 35.24 -2.97 -11.16
CA GLY A 661 36.29 -3.37 -10.20
C GLY A 661 37.69 -3.44 -10.80
N ASP A 662 37.89 -2.96 -12.02
CA ASP A 662 39.21 -2.83 -12.65
C ASP A 662 39.96 -1.60 -12.10
N GLU A 663 41.21 -1.79 -11.66
CA GLU A 663 42.06 -0.70 -11.21
C GLU A 663 42.25 0.33 -12.36
N LEU A 664 41.95 1.59 -12.07
CA LEU A 664 42.28 2.70 -12.98
C LEU A 664 43.79 2.71 -13.17
N SER A 665 44.27 2.28 -14.35
CA SER A 665 45.66 2.47 -14.73
C SER A 665 45.95 3.96 -14.68
N ASN A 666 46.88 4.38 -13.83
CA ASN A 666 47.41 5.73 -13.76
C ASN A 666 47.88 6.17 -15.17
N ALA A 667 46.99 6.81 -15.92
CA ALA A 667 47.38 7.55 -17.13
C ALA A 667 47.79 8.95 -16.69
N GLY A 668 49.06 9.18 -16.75
CA GLY A 668 49.89 10.23 -16.29
C GLY A 668 49.47 11.68 -16.56
N THR A 669 50.07 12.48 -15.70
CA THR A 669 50.53 13.87 -15.78
C THR A 669 50.11 14.68 -16.99
#